data_12536ae34d4ff5b283a6d534aa3cd9c1
#
_entry.id   12536ae34d4ff5b283a6d534aa3cd9c1
#
_cell.length_a   1.000
_cell.length_b   1.000
_cell.length_c   1.000
_cell.angle_alpha   90.00
_cell.angle_beta   90.00
_cell.angle_gamma   90.00
#
_symmetry.space_group_name_H-M   'P 1'
#
loop_
_entity.id
_entity.type
_entity.pdbx_description
1 polymer ?
#
loop_
_entity_poly.entity_id
_entity_poly.type
_entity_poly.pdbx_seq_one_letter_code
_entity_poly.pdbx_strand_id
1 'polypeptide(L)'
;MTLHEQPIRILFVFAWLVVGGEETEVRLLARDLDRSRYRLDVVACFHKPNMPHQTHEQLRELGVEVDTTPYHLSFEDTVAYLANKIPGYDIVISCQNVADIYPALERLHWRPPLIEHGGLVSEALAGPKHFTSRYVGVCRSIRDAAAFVMPGREGDAIEIPSMVELSDFEVHQRAAIRTSLGVNPDETLIGWVGRLDPKKNVEDFIEAAALVHARDPRTRFVIIGGPDAFLPDYAVHLQSLATSRNLDRVLRFLGDRKDIPTLLSAMDIFVWLSKGEGMPHVIAEAGAAALPVIATPDNGAIQQIEDGVSGIFVPYNNPSVVAEAIERLIANPALRETLGQALRRKVEATYSVTAVLPQWEKLFAEVLSGRKPSGPTGLFKSFLQGGFECSTHRLRSTGSAEGRRLDMIAAVGHDVHAARDYNQLADFNIRTVRDGFRWHLIERQGGYDWSSIRPMLRAAQSTGTQVIWDLLHYGWPDDLDIWSPQFVDRFALFAGACARLVREESDDVPFYCPVNEISFFSWGGGDAGYLNPFANGRGYELKVQLARAAIAAMETILMIEPRARFVHCDPVINVITDPTRPWEAGASEGHRQAQFQGWDLIAGRMWPQIGGRPELLDIIGVNYYFNNQWIHGGPPIDIGHPLYKPLSKILAETYARYGRPILIAETGIEDERRAEWFEYVASQAAKAMQAGVPLEGICLYPIINHPGWDDNRPCFNGLLSSDITAENTRSVYQPLADVLRSNHMPDGGHLHSHSPLPFLVYNGNEQRT
;
A
#
# COMPACT_ATOMS: atom_id res chain seq x y z
N MET A 1 3.55 -21.18 -31.30
CA MET A 1 4.57 -20.20 -30.87
C MET A 1 4.06 -19.67 -29.54
N THR A 2 4.60 -20.19 -28.46
CA THR A 2 4.31 -19.72 -27.09
C THR A 2 4.87 -18.31 -26.98
N LEU A 3 4.01 -17.36 -26.63
CA LEU A 3 4.40 -16.01 -26.22
C LEU A 3 5.42 -16.18 -25.08
N HIS A 4 6.67 -15.75 -25.26
CA HIS A 4 7.64 -15.64 -24.18
C HIS A 4 7.09 -14.62 -23.20
N GLU A 5 6.57 -15.10 -22.08
CA GLU A 5 6.27 -14.22 -20.94
C GLU A 5 7.60 -13.54 -20.54
N GLN A 6 7.58 -12.24 -20.43
CA GLN A 6 8.74 -11.50 -19.94
C GLN A 6 9.03 -11.94 -18.49
N PRO A 7 10.31 -12.01 -18.07
CA PRO A 7 10.64 -12.40 -16.71
C PRO A 7 10.04 -11.42 -15.70
N ILE A 8 9.56 -11.95 -14.58
CA ILE A 8 9.05 -11.18 -13.43
C ILE A 8 10.20 -10.31 -12.90
N ARG A 9 9.99 -9.00 -12.87
CA ARG A 9 10.98 -8.03 -12.38
C ARG A 9 10.78 -7.77 -10.90
N ILE A 10 11.81 -8.03 -10.10
CA ILE A 10 11.82 -7.87 -8.65
C ILE A 10 12.82 -6.79 -8.27
N LEU A 11 12.37 -5.77 -7.53
CA LEU A 11 13.23 -4.71 -7.01
C LEU A 11 13.47 -4.92 -5.52
N PHE A 12 14.72 -5.13 -5.13
CA PHE A 12 15.14 -5.06 -3.75
C PHE A 12 15.54 -3.63 -3.39
N VAL A 13 14.99 -3.10 -2.31
CA VAL A 13 15.31 -1.77 -1.79
C VAL A 13 15.94 -1.92 -0.41
N PHE A 14 17.18 -1.52 -0.29
CA PHE A 14 17.98 -1.56 0.93
C PHE A 14 18.16 -0.16 1.54
N ALA A 15 18.08 -0.06 2.85
CA ALA A 15 18.51 1.16 3.53
C ALA A 15 20.01 1.42 3.28
N TRP A 16 20.82 0.41 3.48
CA TRP A 16 22.25 0.39 3.14
C TRP A 16 22.66 -1.00 2.65
N LEU A 17 23.65 -1.07 1.83
CA LEU A 17 24.17 -2.33 1.28
C LEU A 17 25.58 -2.57 1.84
N VAL A 18 25.69 -3.46 2.82
CA VAL A 18 26.93 -3.82 3.53
C VAL A 18 27.21 -5.32 3.40
N VAL A 19 27.94 -5.90 4.32
CA VAL A 19 28.13 -7.36 4.44
C VAL A 19 27.26 -7.84 5.61
N GLY A 20 26.19 -8.56 5.32
CA GLY A 20 25.22 -9.02 6.31
C GLY A 20 24.36 -10.19 5.84
N GLY A 21 23.39 -10.56 6.67
CA GLY A 21 22.52 -11.71 6.41
C GLY A 21 21.54 -11.46 5.27
N GLU A 22 20.86 -10.30 5.24
CA GLU A 22 19.91 -9.96 4.19
C GLU A 22 20.59 -9.79 2.84
N GLU A 23 21.82 -9.24 2.83
CA GLU A 23 22.65 -9.13 1.64
C GLU A 23 23.09 -10.51 1.11
N THR A 24 23.36 -11.45 2.03
CA THR A 24 23.64 -12.84 1.65
C THR A 24 22.41 -13.49 1.03
N GLU A 25 21.22 -13.24 1.58
CA GLU A 25 19.95 -13.76 1.07
C GLU A 25 19.70 -13.29 -0.37
N VAL A 26 19.79 -11.98 -0.66
CA VAL A 26 19.59 -11.47 -2.01
C VAL A 26 20.63 -11.97 -3.00
N ARG A 27 21.88 -12.17 -2.55
CA ARG A 27 22.94 -12.75 -3.37
C ARG A 27 22.65 -14.21 -3.76
N LEU A 28 22.13 -15.01 -2.83
CA LEU A 28 21.74 -16.41 -3.11
C LEU A 28 20.52 -16.46 -4.00
N LEU A 29 19.51 -15.62 -3.79
CA LEU A 29 18.36 -15.49 -4.70
C LEU A 29 18.81 -15.10 -6.12
N ALA A 30 19.71 -14.13 -6.25
CA ALA A 30 20.24 -13.70 -7.55
C ALA A 30 21.03 -14.77 -8.29
N ARG A 31 21.70 -15.67 -7.55
CA ARG A 31 22.47 -16.78 -8.11
C ARG A 31 21.58 -17.94 -8.57
N ASP A 32 20.59 -18.31 -7.75
CA ASP A 32 19.90 -19.60 -7.84
C ASP A 32 18.48 -19.55 -8.41
N LEU A 33 17.84 -18.36 -8.45
CA LEU A 33 16.57 -18.18 -9.16
C LEU A 33 16.73 -18.36 -10.67
N ASP A 34 15.74 -19.00 -11.29
CA ASP A 34 15.68 -19.17 -12.75
C ASP A 34 15.56 -17.80 -13.44
N ARG A 35 16.64 -17.38 -14.08
CA ARG A 35 16.74 -16.09 -14.79
C ARG A 35 15.82 -15.96 -16.00
N SER A 36 15.29 -17.06 -16.52
CA SER A 36 14.27 -17.01 -17.57
C SER A 36 12.91 -16.59 -17.01
N ARG A 37 12.68 -16.78 -15.71
CA ARG A 37 11.44 -16.46 -15.00
C ARG A 37 11.54 -15.22 -14.13
N TYR A 38 12.72 -14.92 -13.59
CA TYR A 38 12.92 -13.84 -12.62
C TYR A 38 14.11 -12.96 -12.99
N ARG A 39 13.95 -11.66 -12.85
CA ARG A 39 15.03 -10.69 -12.93
C ARG A 39 15.05 -9.83 -11.67
N LEU A 40 16.18 -9.83 -10.96
CA LEU A 40 16.40 -9.07 -9.75
C LEU A 40 17.23 -7.82 -10.06
N ASP A 41 16.82 -6.68 -9.52
CA ASP A 41 17.60 -5.45 -9.48
C ASP A 41 17.61 -4.95 -8.02
N VAL A 42 18.64 -4.20 -7.63
CA VAL A 42 18.86 -3.70 -6.27
C VAL A 42 19.00 -2.18 -6.28
N VAL A 43 18.33 -1.49 -5.36
CA VAL A 43 18.57 -0.08 -5.02
C VAL A 43 19.06 -0.01 -3.59
N ALA A 44 20.12 0.74 -3.36
CA ALA A 44 20.60 1.07 -2.02
C ALA A 44 20.42 2.58 -1.77
N CYS A 45 19.76 2.93 -0.65
CA CYS A 45 19.33 4.31 -0.41
C CYS A 45 20.39 5.16 0.29
N PHE A 46 21.25 4.56 1.10
CA PHE A 46 22.19 5.29 1.93
C PHE A 46 23.60 4.68 1.92
N HIS A 47 24.61 5.53 1.96
CA HIS A 47 26.03 5.14 2.06
C HIS A 47 26.82 6.14 2.91
N LYS A 48 27.71 5.63 3.76
CA LYS A 48 28.73 6.42 4.48
C LYS A 48 30.12 6.14 3.96
N PRO A 49 31.06 7.10 4.08
CA PRO A 49 32.47 6.81 3.90
C PRO A 49 32.89 5.61 4.79
N ASN A 50 33.68 4.71 4.24
CA ASN A 50 34.16 3.47 4.87
C ASN A 50 33.18 2.31 4.96
N MET A 51 31.95 2.41 4.42
CA MET A 51 31.11 1.23 4.22
C MET A 51 31.73 0.33 3.14
N PRO A 52 31.70 -1.01 3.33
CA PRO A 52 32.27 -1.95 2.37
C PRO A 52 31.45 -2.00 1.06
N HIS A 53 32.14 -2.12 -0.08
CA HIS A 53 31.53 -2.29 -1.41
C HIS A 53 31.49 -3.75 -1.87
N GLN A 54 31.89 -4.71 -1.04
CA GLN A 54 32.02 -6.12 -1.40
C GLN A 54 30.71 -6.70 -1.95
N THR A 55 29.58 -6.42 -1.29
CA THR A 55 28.26 -6.92 -1.72
C THR A 55 27.84 -6.31 -3.07
N HIS A 56 28.15 -5.03 -3.31
CA HIS A 56 27.88 -4.37 -4.60
C HIS A 56 28.62 -5.09 -5.75
N GLU A 57 29.89 -5.44 -5.53
CA GLU A 57 30.72 -6.16 -6.51
C GLU A 57 30.16 -7.56 -6.79
N GLN A 58 29.87 -8.32 -5.73
CA GLN A 58 29.32 -9.68 -5.83
C GLN A 58 27.99 -9.75 -6.58
N LEU A 59 27.08 -8.80 -6.31
CA LEU A 59 25.80 -8.73 -7.02
C LEU A 59 25.99 -8.36 -8.49
N ARG A 60 26.87 -7.43 -8.81
CA ARG A 60 27.21 -7.07 -10.20
C ARG A 60 27.84 -8.23 -10.96
N GLU A 61 28.73 -9.00 -10.33
CA GLU A 61 29.31 -10.21 -10.90
C GLU A 61 28.24 -11.26 -11.25
N LEU A 62 27.14 -11.31 -10.48
CA LEU A 62 25.97 -12.12 -10.77
C LEU A 62 25.03 -11.50 -11.82
N GLY A 63 25.36 -10.34 -12.39
CA GLY A 63 24.55 -9.66 -13.40
C GLY A 63 23.34 -8.91 -12.87
N VAL A 64 23.30 -8.62 -11.55
CA VAL A 64 22.28 -7.79 -10.91
C VAL A 64 22.61 -6.32 -11.15
N GLU A 65 21.63 -5.51 -11.53
CA GLU A 65 21.76 -4.06 -11.54
C GLU A 65 21.75 -3.54 -10.10
N VAL A 66 22.87 -2.96 -9.66
CA VAL A 66 22.99 -2.34 -8.33
C VAL A 66 23.01 -0.83 -8.50
N ASP A 67 21.87 -0.22 -8.24
CA ASP A 67 21.62 1.20 -8.38
C ASP A 67 21.95 1.94 -7.08
N THR A 68 22.94 2.82 -7.15
CA THR A 68 23.42 3.65 -6.05
C THR A 68 23.13 5.13 -6.25
N THR A 69 22.25 5.48 -7.18
CA THR A 69 21.84 6.86 -7.45
C THR A 69 21.40 7.60 -6.16
N PRO A 70 20.64 6.96 -5.25
CA PRO A 70 20.22 7.60 -4.00
C PRO A 70 21.35 8.02 -3.06
N TYR A 71 22.55 7.47 -3.20
CA TYR A 71 23.70 7.88 -2.35
C TYR A 71 24.04 9.36 -2.44
N HIS A 72 23.61 10.02 -3.51
CA HIS A 72 23.89 11.42 -3.80
C HIS A 72 22.65 12.31 -3.72
N LEU A 73 21.51 11.75 -3.29
CA LEU A 73 20.23 12.43 -3.22
C LEU A 73 19.87 12.79 -1.76
N SER A 74 19.04 13.81 -1.61
CA SER A 74 18.35 14.06 -0.35
C SER A 74 17.29 12.98 -0.09
N PHE A 75 16.74 12.92 1.13
CA PHE A 75 15.63 12.03 1.45
C PHE A 75 14.44 12.23 0.49
N GLU A 76 14.01 13.48 0.30
CA GLU A 76 12.88 13.82 -0.57
C GLU A 76 13.14 13.48 -2.05
N ASP A 77 14.37 13.70 -2.53
CA ASP A 77 14.74 13.32 -3.89
C ASP A 77 14.83 11.80 -4.06
N THR A 78 15.27 11.07 -3.03
CA THR A 78 15.27 9.60 -3.00
C THR A 78 13.84 9.06 -3.07
N VAL A 79 12.92 9.62 -2.29
CA VAL A 79 11.49 9.28 -2.34
C VAL A 79 10.93 9.51 -3.75
N ALA A 80 11.22 10.67 -4.37
CA ALA A 80 10.79 10.96 -5.74
C ALA A 80 11.41 9.99 -6.76
N TYR A 81 12.69 9.66 -6.60
CA TYR A 81 13.41 8.71 -7.44
C TYR A 81 12.79 7.32 -7.37
N LEU A 82 12.55 6.80 -6.16
CA LEU A 82 11.91 5.49 -5.95
C LEU A 82 10.50 5.46 -6.52
N ALA A 83 9.70 6.52 -6.33
CA ALA A 83 8.35 6.62 -6.88
C ALA A 83 8.34 6.52 -8.43
N ASN A 84 9.38 7.04 -9.09
CA ASN A 84 9.52 6.90 -10.55
C ASN A 84 10.04 5.51 -10.98
N LYS A 85 10.88 4.86 -10.16
CA LYS A 85 11.52 3.57 -10.49
C LYS A 85 10.59 2.37 -10.23
N ILE A 86 9.89 2.36 -9.09
CA ILE A 86 9.03 1.26 -8.61
C ILE A 86 8.00 0.77 -9.64
N PRO A 87 7.28 1.63 -10.40
CA PRO A 87 6.28 1.16 -11.37
C PRO A 87 6.84 0.27 -12.50
N GLY A 88 8.15 0.25 -12.70
CA GLY A 88 8.83 -0.62 -13.66
C GLY A 88 8.98 -2.07 -13.20
N TYR A 89 8.55 -2.44 -11.99
CA TYR A 89 8.74 -3.75 -11.39
C TYR A 89 7.40 -4.41 -11.05
N ASP A 90 7.40 -5.74 -10.97
CA ASP A 90 6.23 -6.55 -10.65
C ASP A 90 6.12 -6.81 -9.15
N ILE A 91 7.25 -6.84 -8.44
CA ILE A 91 7.35 -7.02 -6.97
C ILE A 91 8.41 -6.03 -6.44
N VAL A 92 8.16 -5.46 -5.26
CA VAL A 92 9.14 -4.70 -4.49
C VAL A 92 9.41 -5.42 -3.17
N ILE A 93 10.68 -5.60 -2.82
CA ILE A 93 11.10 -6.17 -1.55
C ILE A 93 11.89 -5.11 -0.79
N SER A 94 11.38 -4.69 0.36
CA SER A 94 12.04 -3.73 1.25
C SER A 94 12.79 -4.47 2.33
N CYS A 95 14.09 -4.20 2.48
CA CYS A 95 14.97 -4.78 3.48
C CYS A 95 15.36 -3.71 4.52
N GLN A 96 15.62 -4.11 5.76
CA GLN A 96 16.14 -3.23 6.82
C GLN A 96 15.20 -2.05 7.17
N ASN A 97 13.88 -2.21 6.99
CA ASN A 97 12.88 -1.19 7.28
C ASN A 97 13.20 0.17 6.64
N VAL A 98 13.37 0.21 5.31
CA VAL A 98 13.74 1.40 4.54
C VAL A 98 12.73 2.53 4.73
N ALA A 99 13.17 3.66 5.30
CA ALA A 99 12.31 4.81 5.58
C ALA A 99 11.70 5.45 4.33
N ASP A 100 12.39 5.37 3.18
CA ASP A 100 12.00 6.00 1.92
C ASP A 100 10.87 5.26 1.19
N ILE A 101 10.61 3.96 1.51
CA ILE A 101 9.73 3.11 0.72
C ILE A 101 8.25 3.52 0.83
N TYR A 102 7.75 3.77 2.03
CA TYR A 102 6.35 4.14 2.23
C TYR A 102 6.00 5.49 1.60
N PRO A 103 6.77 6.58 1.82
CA PRO A 103 6.54 7.84 1.13
C PRO A 103 6.61 7.74 -0.40
N ALA A 104 7.47 6.86 -0.93
CA ALA A 104 7.54 6.62 -2.38
C ALA A 104 6.27 5.91 -2.88
N LEU A 105 5.81 4.88 -2.18
CA LEU A 105 4.59 4.15 -2.52
C LEU A 105 3.33 5.03 -2.40
N GLU A 106 3.29 5.97 -1.47
CA GLU A 106 2.20 6.94 -1.30
C GLU A 106 1.98 7.82 -2.55
N ARG A 107 3.00 8.00 -3.37
CA ARG A 107 2.93 8.80 -4.61
C ARG A 107 2.37 8.03 -5.82
N LEU A 108 2.12 6.72 -5.70
CA LEU A 108 1.74 5.85 -6.82
C LEU A 108 0.23 5.62 -6.88
N HIS A 109 -0.35 5.68 -8.10
CA HIS A 109 -1.74 5.27 -8.35
C HIS A 109 -1.92 3.76 -8.21
N TRP A 110 -0.98 3.01 -8.75
CA TRP A 110 -0.88 1.58 -8.58
C TRP A 110 0.49 1.23 -8.00
N ARG A 111 0.50 0.30 -7.07
CA ARG A 111 1.71 -0.20 -6.43
C ARG A 111 1.90 -1.67 -6.76
N PRO A 112 3.10 -2.08 -7.17
CA PRO A 112 3.44 -3.49 -7.11
C PRO A 112 3.32 -3.98 -5.66
N PRO A 113 3.02 -5.29 -5.43
CA PRO A 113 3.00 -5.84 -4.07
C PRO A 113 4.33 -5.57 -3.38
N LEU A 114 4.24 -5.04 -2.15
CA LEU A 114 5.38 -4.84 -1.26
C LEU A 114 5.54 -6.08 -0.39
N ILE A 115 6.73 -6.68 -0.44
CA ILE A 115 7.19 -7.66 0.53
C ILE A 115 8.19 -6.94 1.45
N GLU A 116 7.93 -6.90 2.75
CA GLU A 116 8.94 -6.48 3.71
C GLU A 116 9.71 -7.70 4.19
N HIS A 117 11.04 -7.64 4.15
CA HIS A 117 11.94 -8.67 4.65
C HIS A 117 12.64 -8.15 5.91
N GLY A 118 12.42 -8.81 7.03
CA GLY A 118 12.92 -8.37 8.33
C GLY A 118 13.93 -9.34 8.93
N GLY A 119 15.10 -8.80 9.26
CA GLY A 119 16.19 -9.49 9.94
C GLY A 119 16.14 -9.37 11.46
N LEU A 120 15.37 -8.44 12.04
CA LEU A 120 15.32 -8.16 13.48
C LEU A 120 13.87 -7.98 13.98
N VAL A 121 13.62 -8.35 15.25
CA VAL A 121 12.32 -8.12 15.91
C VAL A 121 11.97 -6.63 15.95
N SER A 122 12.96 -5.76 16.18
CA SER A 122 12.76 -4.31 16.19
C SER A 122 12.32 -3.74 14.82
N GLU A 123 12.80 -4.31 13.72
CA GLU A 123 12.38 -3.95 12.37
C GLU A 123 10.94 -4.39 12.12
N ALA A 124 10.55 -5.57 12.56
CA ALA A 124 9.20 -6.09 12.42
C ALA A 124 8.17 -5.23 13.17
N LEU A 125 8.53 -4.74 14.37
CA LEU A 125 7.67 -3.87 15.18
C LEU A 125 7.61 -2.42 14.70
N ALA A 126 8.58 -1.98 13.90
CA ALA A 126 8.71 -0.59 13.48
C ALA A 126 7.97 -0.30 12.17
N GLY A 127 7.55 0.96 12.04
CA GLY A 127 6.95 1.51 10.82
C GLY A 127 5.52 1.03 10.54
N PRO A 128 4.89 1.63 9.54
CA PRO A 128 3.57 1.25 9.08
C PRO A 128 3.62 -0.08 8.31
N LYS A 129 2.50 -0.84 8.32
CA LYS A 129 2.36 -2.13 7.59
C LYS A 129 1.18 -2.15 6.60
N HIS A 130 0.51 -1.01 6.39
CA HIS A 130 -0.71 -0.96 5.57
C HIS A 130 -0.50 -1.20 4.08
N PHE A 131 0.72 -0.98 3.54
CA PHE A 131 1.07 -1.31 2.15
C PHE A 131 1.76 -2.67 2.01
N THR A 132 2.12 -3.31 3.11
CA THR A 132 2.81 -4.59 3.12
C THR A 132 1.87 -5.71 2.69
N SER A 133 2.11 -6.29 1.52
CA SER A 133 1.35 -7.44 1.02
C SER A 133 1.72 -8.71 1.78
N ARG A 134 3.00 -8.88 2.10
CA ARG A 134 3.53 -9.95 2.96
C ARG A 134 4.73 -9.43 3.75
N TYR A 135 4.80 -9.82 5.02
CA TYR A 135 5.99 -9.62 5.84
C TYR A 135 6.73 -10.95 5.99
N VAL A 136 7.98 -11.01 5.56
CA VAL A 136 8.83 -12.18 5.68
C VAL A 136 9.76 -12.01 6.87
N GLY A 137 9.50 -12.75 7.96
CA GLY A 137 10.45 -12.88 9.07
C GLY A 137 11.38 -14.06 8.86
N VAL A 138 12.67 -13.87 9.03
CA VAL A 138 13.66 -14.95 8.88
C VAL A 138 13.58 -16.01 9.99
N CYS A 139 12.84 -15.75 11.07
CA CYS A 139 12.55 -16.71 12.13
C CYS A 139 11.18 -16.44 12.76
N ARG A 140 10.70 -17.39 13.56
CA ARG A 140 9.36 -17.34 14.20
C ARG A 140 9.14 -16.09 15.03
N SER A 141 10.11 -15.68 15.85
CA SER A 141 9.97 -14.49 16.70
C SER A 141 9.79 -13.20 15.91
N ILE A 142 10.42 -13.09 14.74
CA ILE A 142 10.28 -11.93 13.83
C ILE A 142 8.93 -11.97 13.14
N ARG A 143 8.50 -13.13 12.61
CA ARG A 143 7.16 -13.32 12.04
C ARG A 143 6.08 -12.95 13.08
N ASP A 144 6.18 -13.44 14.31
CA ASP A 144 5.19 -13.19 15.36
C ASP A 144 5.15 -11.71 15.77
N ALA A 145 6.31 -11.05 15.78
CA ALA A 145 6.39 -9.59 16.00
C ALA A 145 5.70 -8.79 14.87
N ALA A 146 5.91 -9.19 13.62
CA ALA A 146 5.20 -8.57 12.49
C ALA A 146 3.69 -8.82 12.56
N ALA A 147 3.27 -10.06 12.83
CA ALA A 147 1.85 -10.39 13.00
C ALA A 147 1.18 -9.56 14.09
N PHE A 148 1.87 -9.28 15.19
CA PHE A 148 1.36 -8.46 16.28
C PHE A 148 1.01 -7.02 15.86
N VAL A 149 1.76 -6.43 14.92
CA VAL A 149 1.52 -5.07 14.40
C VAL A 149 0.69 -5.03 13.12
N MET A 150 0.15 -6.17 12.70
CA MET A 150 -0.72 -6.34 11.53
C MET A 150 -2.09 -6.90 11.94
N PRO A 151 -2.87 -6.24 12.83
CA PRO A 151 -4.13 -6.77 13.35
C PRO A 151 -5.15 -6.96 12.23
N GLY A 152 -5.77 -8.16 12.20
CA GLY A 152 -6.70 -8.58 11.15
C GLY A 152 -6.02 -9.07 9.87
N ARG A 153 -4.68 -9.01 9.83
CA ARG A 153 -3.83 -9.48 8.72
C ARG A 153 -2.63 -10.29 9.22
N GLU A 154 -2.78 -10.92 10.37
CA GLU A 154 -1.72 -11.71 11.02
C GLU A 154 -1.17 -12.81 10.11
N GLY A 155 -2.04 -13.36 9.24
CA GLY A 155 -1.66 -14.38 8.24
C GLY A 155 -0.79 -13.85 7.09
N ASP A 156 -0.65 -12.54 6.93
CA ASP A 156 0.27 -11.93 5.95
C ASP A 156 1.71 -11.88 6.47
N ALA A 157 1.94 -12.09 7.77
CA ALA A 157 3.27 -12.32 8.33
C ALA A 157 3.63 -13.80 8.21
N ILE A 158 4.68 -14.11 7.45
CA ILE A 158 5.12 -15.47 7.17
C ILE A 158 6.59 -15.66 7.60
N GLU A 159 6.99 -16.90 7.74
CA GLU A 159 8.37 -17.26 8.04
C GLU A 159 9.01 -17.88 6.80
N ILE A 160 10.11 -17.29 6.32
CA ILE A 160 11.03 -17.91 5.36
C ILE A 160 12.42 -17.79 5.95
N PRO A 161 13.04 -18.90 6.35
CA PRO A 161 14.34 -18.85 7.02
C PRO A 161 15.45 -18.46 6.06
N SER A 162 16.51 -17.89 6.61
CA SER A 162 17.74 -17.63 5.86
C SER A 162 18.33 -18.91 5.30
N MET A 163 18.86 -18.84 4.07
CA MET A 163 19.37 -20.03 3.37
C MET A 163 20.90 -20.07 3.27
N VAL A 164 21.42 -21.26 3.05
CA VAL A 164 22.83 -21.54 2.82
C VAL A 164 23.02 -22.51 1.65
N GLU A 165 24.04 -22.25 0.83
CA GLU A 165 24.41 -23.14 -0.26
C GLU A 165 25.40 -24.20 0.24
N LEU A 166 24.96 -25.45 0.27
CA LEU A 166 25.74 -26.55 0.82
C LEU A 166 27.00 -26.86 0.05
N SER A 167 26.99 -26.73 -1.28
CA SER A 167 28.12 -27.01 -2.17
C SER A 167 29.32 -26.08 -1.91
N ASP A 168 29.08 -24.87 -1.40
CA ASP A 168 30.14 -23.93 -1.05
C ASP A 168 31.02 -24.47 0.11
N PHE A 169 30.48 -25.38 0.92
CA PHE A 169 31.14 -25.96 2.11
C PHE A 169 31.76 -27.35 1.89
N GLU A 170 31.73 -27.87 0.65
CA GLU A 170 32.42 -29.10 0.27
C GLU A 170 33.91 -28.83 -0.03
N VAL A 171 34.66 -28.50 1.00
CA VAL A 171 36.07 -28.09 0.89
C VAL A 171 37.01 -29.23 1.19
N HIS A 172 37.88 -29.54 0.24
CA HIS A 172 38.80 -30.70 0.32
C HIS A 172 40.25 -30.35 0.76
N GLN A 173 40.54 -29.12 1.20
CA GLN A 173 41.91 -28.64 1.47
C GLN A 173 42.17 -28.33 2.93
N ARG A 174 41.45 -28.95 3.88
CA ARG A 174 41.55 -28.70 5.31
C ARG A 174 42.99 -28.59 5.85
N ALA A 175 43.87 -29.57 5.51
CA ALA A 175 45.23 -29.59 5.98
C ALA A 175 46.07 -28.36 5.49
N ALA A 176 45.92 -28.00 4.23
CA ALA A 176 46.64 -26.84 3.66
C ALA A 176 46.22 -25.54 4.32
N ILE A 177 44.90 -25.39 4.58
CA ILE A 177 44.34 -24.21 5.23
C ILE A 177 44.84 -24.10 6.67
N ARG A 178 44.82 -25.20 7.44
CA ARG A 178 45.36 -25.27 8.82
C ARG A 178 46.83 -24.87 8.84
N THR A 179 47.64 -25.36 7.91
CA THR A 179 49.04 -24.97 7.78
C THR A 179 49.20 -23.46 7.52
N SER A 180 48.38 -22.86 6.64
CA SER A 180 48.41 -21.42 6.37
C SER A 180 47.99 -20.56 7.58
N LEU A 181 47.18 -21.14 8.45
CA LEU A 181 46.77 -20.56 9.75
C LEU A 181 47.79 -20.83 10.86
N GLY A 182 48.86 -21.57 10.58
CA GLY A 182 49.87 -21.94 11.59
C GLY A 182 49.34 -22.92 12.66
N VAL A 183 48.37 -23.76 12.29
CA VAL A 183 47.73 -24.76 13.18
C VAL A 183 48.28 -26.15 12.85
N ASN A 184 48.87 -26.82 13.85
CA ASN A 184 49.42 -28.15 13.71
C ASN A 184 48.33 -29.23 13.65
N PRO A 185 48.59 -30.42 13.11
CA PRO A 185 47.59 -31.49 13.02
C PRO A 185 47.01 -31.95 14.36
N ASP A 186 47.76 -31.87 15.46
CA ASP A 186 47.38 -32.27 16.81
C ASP A 186 46.76 -31.14 17.65
N GLU A 187 46.65 -29.92 17.09
CA GLU A 187 46.02 -28.79 17.77
C GLU A 187 44.53 -28.71 17.43
N THR A 188 43.72 -28.22 18.35
CA THR A 188 42.28 -27.95 18.13
C THR A 188 42.08 -26.48 17.74
N LEU A 189 41.44 -26.25 16.61
CA LEU A 189 41.09 -24.89 16.10
C LEU A 189 39.64 -24.54 16.44
N ILE A 190 39.48 -23.52 17.25
CA ILE A 190 38.19 -22.99 17.67
C ILE A 190 37.96 -21.63 16.95
N GLY A 191 36.82 -21.46 16.32
CA GLY A 191 36.56 -20.27 15.53
C GLY A 191 35.30 -19.53 15.90
N TRP A 192 35.33 -18.25 15.61
CA TRP A 192 34.21 -17.32 15.64
C TRP A 192 34.18 -16.53 14.34
N VAL A 193 32.96 -16.30 13.79
CA VAL A 193 32.74 -15.54 12.53
C VAL A 193 31.63 -14.52 12.72
N GLY A 194 31.88 -13.28 12.33
CA GLY A 194 30.89 -12.21 12.34
C GLY A 194 31.52 -10.83 12.31
N ARG A 195 30.70 -9.80 12.10
CA ARG A 195 31.12 -8.41 12.24
C ARG A 195 31.46 -8.13 13.71
N LEU A 196 32.52 -7.36 13.96
CA LEU A 196 32.92 -6.99 15.31
C LEU A 196 31.99 -5.89 15.85
N ASP A 197 30.89 -6.32 16.46
CA ASP A 197 29.82 -5.50 17.02
C ASP A 197 29.59 -5.97 18.48
N PRO A 198 29.33 -5.07 19.43
CA PRO A 198 29.08 -5.44 20.84
C PRO A 198 27.96 -6.46 21.05
N LYS A 199 26.94 -6.48 20.19
CA LYS A 199 25.88 -7.50 20.23
C LYS A 199 26.39 -8.93 20.05
N LYS A 200 27.55 -9.08 19.41
CA LYS A 200 28.16 -10.37 19.10
C LYS A 200 28.90 -10.96 20.30
N ASN A 201 29.11 -10.17 21.36
CA ASN A 201 29.74 -10.57 22.62
C ASN A 201 31.06 -11.35 22.43
N VAL A 202 31.95 -10.77 21.62
CA VAL A 202 33.24 -11.36 21.27
C VAL A 202 34.15 -11.39 22.48
N GLU A 203 33.93 -10.56 23.48
CA GLU A 203 34.63 -10.53 24.75
C GLU A 203 34.53 -11.89 25.47
N ASP A 204 33.34 -12.48 25.55
CA ASP A 204 33.16 -13.78 26.20
C ASP A 204 33.92 -14.90 25.47
N PHE A 205 34.03 -14.81 24.13
CA PHE A 205 34.84 -15.73 23.35
C PHE A 205 36.33 -15.60 23.69
N ILE A 206 36.86 -14.37 23.82
CA ILE A 206 38.26 -14.10 24.17
C ILE A 206 38.55 -14.55 25.59
N GLU A 207 37.66 -14.26 26.54
CA GLU A 207 37.81 -14.71 27.93
C GLU A 207 37.78 -16.25 28.05
N ALA A 208 36.85 -16.90 27.34
CA ALA A 208 36.79 -18.36 27.28
C ALA A 208 38.04 -18.96 26.64
N ALA A 209 38.57 -18.35 25.58
CA ALA A 209 39.81 -18.77 24.94
C ALA A 209 41.01 -18.73 25.91
N ALA A 210 41.10 -17.71 26.75
CA ALA A 210 42.14 -17.62 27.78
C ALA A 210 42.02 -18.74 28.81
N LEU A 211 40.82 -19.05 29.28
CA LEU A 211 40.57 -20.13 30.24
C LEU A 211 40.92 -21.50 29.64
N VAL A 212 40.49 -21.76 28.42
CA VAL A 212 40.75 -23.04 27.72
C VAL A 212 42.24 -23.22 27.44
N HIS A 213 42.90 -22.17 26.87
CA HIS A 213 44.33 -22.24 26.53
C HIS A 213 45.23 -22.46 27.75
N ALA A 214 44.87 -21.88 28.89
CA ALA A 214 45.59 -22.09 30.14
C ALA A 214 45.57 -23.56 30.61
N ARG A 215 44.54 -24.32 30.23
CA ARG A 215 44.34 -25.73 30.59
C ARG A 215 44.85 -26.72 29.53
N ASP A 216 44.67 -26.35 28.23
CA ASP A 216 45.20 -27.13 27.10
C ASP A 216 45.93 -26.20 26.09
N PRO A 217 47.28 -26.15 26.14
CA PRO A 217 48.10 -25.34 25.26
C PRO A 217 48.06 -25.73 23.78
N ARG A 218 47.42 -26.87 23.42
CA ARG A 218 47.22 -27.32 22.03
C ARG A 218 45.98 -26.69 21.38
N THR A 219 45.44 -25.63 21.94
CA THR A 219 44.30 -24.89 21.38
C THR A 219 44.73 -23.68 20.59
N ARG A 220 44.05 -23.42 19.50
CA ARG A 220 44.18 -22.24 18.64
C ARG A 220 42.84 -21.60 18.40
N PHE A 221 42.82 -20.27 18.26
CA PHE A 221 41.60 -19.52 18.13
C PHE A 221 41.69 -18.60 16.94
N VAL A 222 40.55 -18.42 16.24
CA VAL A 222 40.42 -17.46 15.13
C VAL A 222 39.16 -16.65 15.29
N ILE A 223 39.27 -15.33 15.07
CA ILE A 223 38.17 -14.41 14.95
C ILE A 223 38.18 -13.88 13.51
N ILE A 224 37.08 -14.09 12.78
CA ILE A 224 36.94 -13.74 11.38
C ILE A 224 35.84 -12.69 11.25
N GLY A 225 36.17 -11.54 10.67
CA GLY A 225 35.31 -10.41 10.45
C GLY A 225 36.00 -9.08 10.76
N GLY A 226 35.51 -8.04 10.14
CA GLY A 226 36.03 -6.67 10.27
C GLY A 226 35.30 -5.86 11.35
N PRO A 227 35.79 -4.64 11.59
CA PRO A 227 35.14 -3.69 12.48
C PRO A 227 33.79 -3.28 11.94
N ASP A 228 32.83 -3.04 12.84
CA ASP A 228 31.59 -2.40 12.48
C ASP A 228 31.83 -0.95 11.98
N ALA A 229 31.19 -0.57 10.87
CA ALA A 229 31.39 0.76 10.26
C ALA A 229 30.90 1.92 11.16
N PHE A 230 30.01 1.62 12.12
CA PHE A 230 29.49 2.60 13.07
C PHE A 230 30.23 2.62 14.41
N LEU A 231 30.96 1.52 14.74
CA LEU A 231 31.65 1.30 16.02
C LEU A 231 33.09 0.79 15.81
N PRO A 232 33.95 1.47 15.03
CA PRO A 232 35.28 0.97 14.67
C PRO A 232 36.20 0.75 15.87
N ASP A 233 36.05 1.53 16.95
CA ASP A 233 36.87 1.44 18.16
C ASP A 233 36.68 0.12 18.92
N TYR A 234 35.55 -0.57 18.69
CA TYR A 234 35.27 -1.86 19.34
C TYR A 234 36.27 -2.93 18.92
N ALA A 235 36.71 -2.94 17.67
CA ALA A 235 37.74 -3.86 17.18
C ALA A 235 39.08 -3.63 17.88
N VAL A 236 39.46 -2.39 18.17
CA VAL A 236 40.65 -2.02 18.90
C VAL A 236 40.56 -2.50 20.35
N HIS A 237 39.38 -2.34 20.98
CA HIS A 237 39.12 -2.85 22.33
C HIS A 237 39.33 -4.36 22.40
N LEU A 238 38.78 -5.16 21.48
CA LEU A 238 38.92 -6.61 21.46
C LEU A 238 40.36 -7.07 21.28
N GLN A 239 41.14 -6.42 20.43
CA GLN A 239 42.56 -6.70 20.26
C GLN A 239 43.34 -6.42 21.55
N SER A 240 43.04 -5.30 22.21
CA SER A 240 43.64 -4.94 23.49
C SER A 240 43.29 -5.96 24.59
N LEU A 241 42.04 -6.44 24.61
CA LEU A 241 41.59 -7.49 25.54
C LEU A 241 42.35 -8.78 25.30
N ALA A 242 42.49 -9.25 24.06
CA ALA A 242 43.24 -10.47 23.73
C ALA A 242 44.71 -10.37 24.17
N THR A 243 45.36 -9.24 23.93
CA THR A 243 46.75 -8.99 24.41
C THR A 243 46.83 -9.02 25.93
N SER A 244 45.88 -8.39 26.65
CA SER A 244 45.83 -8.40 28.11
C SER A 244 45.68 -9.81 28.72
N ARG A 245 45.12 -10.75 27.94
CA ARG A 245 44.97 -12.16 28.30
C ARG A 245 46.11 -13.06 27.79
N ASN A 246 47.18 -12.47 27.23
CA ASN A 246 48.34 -13.15 26.66
C ASN A 246 48.02 -14.14 25.52
N LEU A 247 47.03 -13.76 24.68
CA LEU A 247 46.57 -14.63 23.59
C LEU A 247 47.19 -14.28 22.22
N ASP A 248 48.11 -13.33 22.12
CA ASP A 248 48.71 -12.85 20.87
C ASP A 248 49.30 -13.93 19.95
N ARG A 249 49.76 -15.05 20.54
CA ARG A 249 50.36 -16.16 19.80
C ARG A 249 49.36 -17.26 19.40
N VAL A 250 48.17 -17.27 20.00
CA VAL A 250 47.23 -18.39 19.89
C VAL A 250 45.85 -17.98 19.38
N LEU A 251 45.53 -16.70 19.45
CA LEU A 251 44.31 -16.12 18.90
C LEU A 251 44.68 -15.15 17.75
N ARG A 252 44.07 -15.36 16.58
CA ARG A 252 44.30 -14.54 15.39
C ARG A 252 43.06 -13.84 14.96
N PHE A 253 43.13 -12.51 14.73
CA PHE A 253 42.13 -11.71 14.04
C PHE A 253 42.44 -11.75 12.55
N LEU A 254 41.54 -12.28 11.71
CA LEU A 254 41.76 -12.44 10.28
C LEU A 254 41.13 -11.31 9.42
N GLY A 255 40.38 -10.36 10.05
CA GLY A 255 39.67 -9.32 9.35
C GLY A 255 38.54 -9.85 8.46
N ASP A 256 38.02 -9.03 7.57
CA ASP A 256 37.01 -9.41 6.60
C ASP A 256 37.58 -10.41 5.59
N ARG A 257 36.85 -11.50 5.37
CA ARG A 257 37.25 -12.61 4.49
C ARG A 257 36.11 -12.95 3.55
N LYS A 258 36.46 -13.34 2.29
CA LYS A 258 35.53 -13.84 1.27
C LYS A 258 35.44 -15.36 1.25
N ASP A 259 36.41 -16.05 1.86
CA ASP A 259 36.58 -17.50 1.82
C ASP A 259 36.11 -18.17 3.15
N ILE A 260 34.95 -17.70 3.66
CA ILE A 260 34.36 -18.22 4.93
C ILE A 260 34.15 -19.74 4.90
N PRO A 261 33.60 -20.37 3.83
CA PRO A 261 33.44 -21.82 3.77
C PRO A 261 34.77 -22.55 3.94
N THR A 262 35.82 -22.04 3.31
CA THR A 262 37.18 -22.58 3.39
C THR A 262 37.72 -22.52 4.84
N LEU A 263 37.52 -21.40 5.51
CA LEU A 263 37.98 -21.19 6.89
C LEU A 263 37.19 -22.04 7.90
N LEU A 264 35.85 -22.15 7.73
CA LEU A 264 35.02 -23.03 8.57
C LEU A 264 35.43 -24.49 8.42
N SER A 265 35.77 -24.98 7.22
CA SER A 265 36.24 -26.35 7.02
C SER A 265 37.52 -26.68 7.78
N ALA A 266 38.34 -25.69 8.13
CA ALA A 266 39.56 -25.84 8.88
C ALA A 266 39.36 -25.98 10.42
N MET A 267 38.20 -25.53 10.91
CA MET A 267 37.87 -25.51 12.34
C MET A 267 37.49 -26.90 12.87
N ASP A 268 37.56 -27.04 14.19
CA ASP A 268 37.08 -28.20 14.94
C ASP A 268 35.84 -27.89 15.77
N ILE A 269 35.68 -26.63 16.22
CA ILE A 269 34.58 -26.15 17.03
C ILE A 269 34.23 -24.72 16.57
N PHE A 270 32.94 -24.44 16.43
CA PHE A 270 32.45 -23.12 16.16
C PHE A 270 31.69 -22.53 17.36
N VAL A 271 31.95 -21.26 17.68
CA VAL A 271 31.34 -20.57 18.82
C VAL A 271 30.60 -19.32 18.35
N TRP A 272 29.35 -19.14 18.82
CA TRP A 272 28.51 -17.99 18.52
C TRP A 272 27.77 -17.50 19.77
N LEU A 273 28.05 -16.28 20.24
CA LEU A 273 27.61 -15.77 21.55
C LEU A 273 26.72 -14.51 21.45
N SER A 274 26.15 -14.23 20.30
CA SER A 274 25.38 -13.02 20.05
C SER A 274 24.07 -12.95 20.84
N LYS A 275 23.56 -11.73 20.98
CA LYS A 275 22.28 -11.43 21.61
C LYS A 275 21.47 -10.47 20.75
N GLY A 276 20.18 -10.75 20.55
CA GLY A 276 19.26 -9.90 19.80
C GLY A 276 19.41 -10.01 18.30
N GLU A 277 19.85 -11.16 17.80
CA GLU A 277 19.93 -11.49 16.38
C GLU A 277 18.58 -12.04 15.87
N GLY A 278 18.34 -11.95 14.55
CA GLY A 278 17.26 -12.68 13.92
C GLY A 278 17.58 -14.15 13.72
N MET A 279 18.04 -14.52 12.53
CA MET A 279 18.53 -15.85 12.20
C MET A 279 19.98 -15.76 11.75
N PRO A 280 20.94 -16.18 12.58
CA PRO A 280 22.36 -16.05 12.24
C PRO A 280 22.76 -17.03 11.13
N HIS A 281 23.12 -16.49 9.95
CA HIS A 281 23.61 -17.27 8.82
C HIS A 281 24.81 -18.15 9.19
N VAL A 282 25.71 -17.62 10.02
CA VAL A 282 26.95 -18.31 10.40
C VAL A 282 26.71 -19.63 11.13
N ILE A 283 25.57 -19.80 11.83
CA ILE A 283 25.20 -21.08 12.44
C ILE A 283 24.84 -22.12 11.36
N ALA A 284 24.07 -21.69 10.35
CA ALA A 284 23.73 -22.54 9.20
C ALA A 284 25.01 -22.87 8.38
N GLU A 285 25.90 -21.90 8.20
CA GLU A 285 27.21 -22.09 7.56
C GLU A 285 28.10 -23.06 8.29
N ALA A 286 28.20 -22.93 9.63
CA ALA A 286 28.93 -23.89 10.47
C ALA A 286 28.31 -25.31 10.40
N GLY A 287 26.97 -25.38 10.38
CA GLY A 287 26.25 -26.63 10.15
C GLY A 287 26.50 -27.22 8.76
N ALA A 288 26.53 -26.40 7.73
CA ALA A 288 26.91 -26.80 6.38
C ALA A 288 28.34 -27.38 6.32
N ALA A 289 29.26 -26.88 7.14
CA ALA A 289 30.59 -27.41 7.30
C ALA A 289 30.65 -28.59 8.29
N ALA A 290 29.54 -29.10 8.79
CA ALA A 290 29.41 -30.16 9.77
C ALA A 290 30.19 -29.89 11.10
N LEU A 291 30.25 -28.62 11.51
CA LEU A 291 30.90 -28.23 12.77
C LEU A 291 29.94 -28.35 13.96
N PRO A 292 30.44 -28.82 15.14
CA PRO A 292 29.71 -28.64 16.38
C PRO A 292 29.66 -27.16 16.74
N VAL A 293 28.49 -26.68 17.12
CA VAL A 293 28.25 -25.28 17.47
C VAL A 293 27.98 -25.12 18.95
N ILE A 294 28.69 -24.20 19.60
CA ILE A 294 28.35 -23.69 20.93
C ILE A 294 27.72 -22.32 20.74
N ALA A 295 26.50 -22.12 21.24
CA ALA A 295 25.76 -20.89 21.00
C ALA A 295 24.99 -20.38 22.23
N THR A 296 24.67 -19.10 22.26
CA THR A 296 23.67 -18.57 23.19
C THR A 296 22.24 -18.84 22.64
N PRO A 297 21.23 -19.07 23.53
CA PRO A 297 19.86 -19.36 23.10
C PRO A 297 19.12 -18.08 22.69
N ASP A 298 19.38 -17.60 21.48
CA ASP A 298 18.74 -16.41 20.93
C ASP A 298 17.76 -16.79 19.81
N ASN A 299 16.88 -15.90 19.45
CA ASN A 299 15.78 -15.99 18.46
C ASN A 299 15.91 -17.12 17.43
N GLY A 300 16.61 -16.90 16.33
CA GLY A 300 16.80 -17.90 15.29
C GLY A 300 17.75 -19.04 15.70
N ALA A 301 18.70 -18.82 16.61
CA ALA A 301 19.61 -19.87 17.08
C ALA A 301 18.84 -21.04 17.72
N ILE A 302 17.79 -20.76 18.50
CA ILE A 302 16.92 -21.79 19.12
C ILE A 302 16.13 -22.61 18.09
N GLN A 303 15.95 -22.09 16.88
CA GLN A 303 15.34 -22.84 15.78
C GLN A 303 16.38 -23.66 15.01
N GLN A 304 17.59 -23.13 14.87
CA GLN A 304 18.68 -23.80 14.14
C GLN A 304 19.33 -24.95 14.95
N ILE A 305 19.45 -24.80 16.26
CA ILE A 305 20.10 -25.75 17.15
C ILE A 305 19.06 -26.44 18.04
N GLU A 306 19.26 -27.73 18.26
CA GLU A 306 18.60 -28.51 19.31
C GLU A 306 19.67 -28.89 20.35
N ASP A 307 19.49 -28.37 21.59
CA ASP A 307 20.47 -28.45 22.64
C ASP A 307 20.85 -29.92 23.00
N GLY A 308 22.13 -30.19 23.03
CA GLY A 308 22.68 -31.53 23.28
C GLY A 308 22.54 -32.53 22.13
N VAL A 309 21.82 -32.17 21.04
CA VAL A 309 21.56 -33.03 19.87
C VAL A 309 22.30 -32.52 18.62
N SER A 310 22.18 -31.25 18.31
CA SER A 310 22.81 -30.61 17.13
C SER A 310 23.72 -29.44 17.48
N GLY A 311 23.91 -29.14 18.76
CA GLY A 311 24.80 -28.12 19.30
C GLY A 311 24.68 -28.05 20.82
N ILE A 312 25.32 -27.07 21.43
CA ILE A 312 25.29 -26.85 22.87
C ILE A 312 24.92 -25.42 23.15
N PHE A 313 23.86 -25.18 23.94
CA PHE A 313 23.56 -23.86 24.44
C PHE A 313 24.28 -23.51 25.73
N VAL A 314 24.76 -22.28 25.78
CA VAL A 314 25.42 -21.68 26.95
C VAL A 314 24.71 -20.40 27.35
N PRO A 315 24.68 -20.04 28.65
CA PRO A 315 24.06 -18.80 29.10
C PRO A 315 24.85 -17.58 28.60
N TYR A 316 24.13 -16.45 28.44
CA TYR A 316 24.74 -15.15 28.09
C TYR A 316 25.73 -14.70 29.19
N ASN A 317 26.76 -13.98 28.80
CA ASN A 317 27.73 -13.33 29.67
C ASN A 317 28.38 -14.32 30.69
N ASN A 318 28.72 -15.51 30.24
CA ASN A 318 29.34 -16.53 31.08
C ASN A 318 30.49 -17.27 30.38
N PRO A 319 31.64 -16.63 30.23
CA PRO A 319 32.79 -17.21 29.53
C PRO A 319 33.30 -18.50 30.16
N SER A 320 33.08 -18.74 31.49
CA SER A 320 33.46 -19.97 32.14
C SER A 320 32.69 -21.18 31.61
N VAL A 321 31.38 -21.06 31.45
CA VAL A 321 30.52 -22.09 30.86
C VAL A 321 30.82 -22.32 29.38
N VAL A 322 31.16 -21.24 28.65
CA VAL A 322 31.65 -21.34 27.25
C VAL A 322 32.96 -22.19 27.23
N ALA A 323 33.88 -21.90 28.11
CA ALA A 323 35.14 -22.67 28.23
C ALA A 323 34.90 -24.15 28.56
N GLU A 324 34.02 -24.45 29.51
CA GLU A 324 33.64 -25.84 29.86
C GLU A 324 33.02 -26.59 28.67
N ALA A 325 32.16 -25.91 27.88
CA ALA A 325 31.57 -26.48 26.68
C ALA A 325 32.63 -26.78 25.60
N ILE A 326 33.58 -25.86 25.39
CA ILE A 326 34.73 -26.07 24.49
C ILE A 326 35.56 -27.27 24.96
N GLU A 327 35.94 -27.32 26.24
CA GLU A 327 36.73 -28.41 26.82
C GLU A 327 36.05 -29.78 26.69
N ARG A 328 34.72 -29.82 26.92
CA ARG A 328 33.89 -31.01 26.70
C ARG A 328 34.00 -31.53 25.27
N LEU A 329 33.97 -30.64 24.31
CA LEU A 329 34.09 -30.98 22.89
C LEU A 329 35.53 -31.33 22.50
N ILE A 330 36.56 -30.73 23.10
CA ILE A 330 37.98 -31.12 22.92
C ILE A 330 38.20 -32.55 23.42
N ALA A 331 37.70 -32.85 24.60
CA ALA A 331 37.87 -34.15 25.23
C ALA A 331 37.10 -35.30 24.55
N ASN A 332 36.08 -34.98 23.73
CA ASN A 332 35.23 -35.99 23.10
C ASN A 332 35.06 -35.76 21.59
N PRO A 333 36.00 -36.21 20.75
CA PRO A 333 35.91 -36.12 19.30
C PRO A 333 34.64 -36.75 18.68
N ALA A 334 34.17 -37.87 19.25
CA ALA A 334 32.96 -38.53 18.77
C ALA A 334 31.70 -37.65 18.99
N LEU A 335 31.65 -36.92 20.11
CA LEU A 335 30.57 -35.96 20.37
C LEU A 335 30.63 -34.81 19.39
N ARG A 336 31.82 -34.27 19.06
CA ARG A 336 31.98 -33.23 18.03
C ARG A 336 31.39 -33.68 16.70
N GLU A 337 31.74 -34.86 16.24
CA GLU A 337 31.24 -35.41 15.00
C GLU A 337 29.72 -35.63 15.04
N THR A 338 29.20 -36.20 16.13
CA THR A 338 27.76 -36.45 16.29
C THR A 338 26.95 -35.17 16.21
N LEU A 339 27.34 -34.12 16.95
CA LEU A 339 26.65 -32.83 16.97
C LEU A 339 26.76 -32.12 15.60
N GLY A 340 27.95 -32.08 15.00
CA GLY A 340 28.18 -31.46 13.70
C GLY A 340 27.38 -32.12 12.58
N GLN A 341 27.36 -33.48 12.54
CA GLN A 341 26.56 -34.20 11.56
C GLN A 341 25.04 -34.03 11.78
N ALA A 342 24.59 -33.93 13.03
CA ALA A 342 23.18 -33.67 13.33
C ALA A 342 22.78 -32.28 12.87
N LEU A 343 23.62 -31.26 13.11
CA LEU A 343 23.39 -29.90 12.62
C LEU A 343 23.39 -29.85 11.07
N ARG A 344 24.36 -30.54 10.43
CA ARG A 344 24.43 -30.63 8.96
C ARG A 344 23.12 -31.18 8.36
N ARG A 345 22.60 -32.28 8.90
CA ARG A 345 21.32 -32.84 8.42
C ARG A 345 20.15 -31.87 8.60
N LYS A 346 20.10 -31.14 9.71
CA LYS A 346 19.05 -30.11 9.94
C LYS A 346 19.17 -28.97 8.96
N VAL A 347 20.39 -28.49 8.72
CA VAL A 347 20.65 -27.40 7.74
C VAL A 347 20.28 -27.87 6.34
N GLU A 348 20.65 -29.05 5.94
CA GLU A 348 20.29 -29.62 4.62
C GLU A 348 18.78 -29.70 4.42
N ALA A 349 18.04 -30.17 5.44
CA ALA A 349 16.60 -30.35 5.36
C ALA A 349 15.79 -29.05 5.42
N THR A 350 16.32 -28.00 6.09
CA THR A 350 15.51 -26.83 6.46
C THR A 350 16.06 -25.50 5.93
N TYR A 351 17.38 -25.35 5.85
CA TYR A 351 18.06 -24.08 5.58
C TYR A 351 18.90 -24.10 4.30
N SER A 352 18.93 -25.20 3.57
CA SER A 352 19.61 -25.23 2.27
C SER A 352 18.87 -24.42 1.21
N VAL A 353 19.58 -23.93 0.20
CA VAL A 353 18.96 -23.26 -0.96
C VAL A 353 17.86 -24.15 -1.55
N THR A 354 18.07 -25.44 -1.68
CA THR A 354 17.06 -26.37 -2.21
C THR A 354 15.79 -26.48 -1.37
N ALA A 355 15.86 -26.24 -0.06
CA ALA A 355 14.73 -26.26 0.86
C ALA A 355 13.99 -24.92 0.91
N VAL A 356 14.71 -23.81 0.78
CA VAL A 356 14.20 -22.45 1.02
C VAL A 356 13.77 -21.73 -0.27
N LEU A 357 14.53 -21.89 -1.37
CA LEU A 357 14.24 -21.21 -2.64
C LEU A 357 12.80 -21.45 -3.16
N PRO A 358 12.24 -22.68 -3.08
CA PRO A 358 10.85 -22.91 -3.49
C PRO A 358 9.82 -22.13 -2.66
N GLN A 359 10.14 -21.75 -1.40
CA GLN A 359 9.26 -20.95 -0.56
C GLN A 359 9.20 -19.50 -1.06
N TRP A 360 10.33 -18.95 -1.52
CA TRP A 360 10.37 -17.65 -2.18
C TRP A 360 9.62 -17.66 -3.50
N GLU A 361 9.81 -18.69 -4.35
CA GLU A 361 9.08 -18.80 -5.61
C GLU A 361 7.56 -18.90 -5.41
N LYS A 362 7.13 -19.66 -4.39
CA LYS A 362 5.73 -19.75 -3.99
C LYS A 362 5.19 -18.40 -3.53
N LEU A 363 5.94 -17.67 -2.70
CA LEU A 363 5.58 -16.33 -2.24
C LEU A 363 5.40 -15.37 -3.42
N PHE A 364 6.34 -15.36 -4.37
CA PHE A 364 6.25 -14.51 -5.56
C PHE A 364 4.99 -14.82 -6.38
N ALA A 365 4.66 -16.10 -6.57
CA ALA A 365 3.45 -16.50 -7.27
C ALA A 365 2.18 -16.05 -6.51
N GLU A 366 2.15 -16.16 -5.18
CA GLU A 366 1.02 -15.74 -4.36
C GLU A 366 0.77 -14.22 -4.42
N VAL A 367 1.80 -13.39 -4.31
CA VAL A 367 1.63 -11.93 -4.35
C VAL A 367 1.31 -11.40 -5.75
N LEU A 368 1.66 -12.15 -6.81
CA LEU A 368 1.35 -11.80 -8.19
C LEU A 368 -0.03 -12.30 -8.66
N SER A 369 -0.75 -13.06 -7.85
CA SER A 369 -2.10 -13.53 -8.19
C SER A 369 -3.10 -12.37 -8.32
N GLY A 370 -2.79 -11.17 -7.77
CA GLY A 370 -3.47 -9.91 -8.04
C GLY A 370 -3.03 -9.36 -9.41
N ARG A 371 -3.98 -9.14 -10.33
CA ARG A 371 -3.64 -8.60 -11.66
C ARG A 371 -3.08 -7.18 -11.55
N LYS A 372 -1.94 -6.94 -12.22
CA LYS A 372 -1.49 -5.57 -12.55
C LYS A 372 -2.61 -4.89 -13.35
N PRO A 373 -3.12 -3.72 -12.93
CA PRO A 373 -4.14 -3.04 -13.71
C PRO A 373 -3.61 -2.75 -15.10
N SER A 374 -4.20 -3.37 -16.11
CA SER A 374 -4.02 -2.95 -17.49
C SER A 374 -4.96 -1.78 -17.72
N GLY A 375 -4.48 -0.56 -17.66
CA GLY A 375 -5.35 0.58 -17.87
C GLY A 375 -4.58 1.88 -18.04
N PRO A 376 -5.28 2.89 -18.52
CA PRO A 376 -4.68 4.14 -18.95
C PRO A 376 -4.03 4.90 -17.80
N THR A 377 -3.11 5.75 -18.15
CA THR A 377 -2.42 6.73 -17.31
C THR A 377 -3.33 7.89 -16.85
N GLY A 378 -4.67 7.78 -16.99
CA GLY A 378 -5.66 8.78 -16.56
C GLY A 378 -5.95 8.73 -15.05
N LEU A 379 -6.79 9.67 -14.59
CA LEU A 379 -7.24 9.71 -13.18
C LEU A 379 -8.03 8.45 -12.80
N PHE A 380 -8.80 7.92 -13.74
CA PHE A 380 -9.69 6.79 -13.54
C PHE A 380 -9.29 5.57 -14.37
N LYS A 381 -9.63 4.38 -13.84
CA LYS A 381 -9.34 3.09 -14.52
C LYS A 381 -10.18 2.87 -15.78
N SER A 382 -11.28 3.60 -15.94
CA SER A 382 -12.08 3.61 -17.17
C SER A 382 -12.72 4.99 -17.42
N PHE A 383 -12.87 5.36 -18.67
CA PHE A 383 -13.59 6.57 -19.05
C PHE A 383 -15.10 6.42 -18.85
N LEU A 384 -15.64 5.26 -19.22
CA LEU A 384 -17.03 4.90 -18.90
C LEU A 384 -17.10 4.41 -17.46
N GLN A 385 -18.01 4.98 -16.69
CA GLN A 385 -18.19 4.71 -15.28
C GLN A 385 -19.64 4.36 -14.97
N GLY A 386 -19.89 3.73 -13.83
CA GLY A 386 -21.23 3.41 -13.35
C GLY A 386 -21.43 3.88 -11.92
N GLY A 387 -22.56 4.46 -11.61
CA GLY A 387 -22.89 4.92 -10.27
C GLY A 387 -24.02 4.09 -9.64
N PHE A 388 -23.81 3.67 -8.42
CA PHE A 388 -24.85 3.02 -7.62
C PHE A 388 -25.59 4.09 -6.83
N GLU A 389 -26.94 4.07 -6.95
CA GLU A 389 -27.76 4.98 -6.14
C GLU A 389 -27.56 4.67 -4.66
N CYS A 390 -27.02 5.63 -3.92
CA CYS A 390 -26.62 5.43 -2.53
C CYS A 390 -27.31 6.39 -1.55
N SER A 391 -28.42 6.98 -1.92
CA SER A 391 -29.25 7.85 -1.06
C SER A 391 -29.72 7.13 0.19
N THR A 392 -29.57 7.78 1.36
CA THR A 392 -29.94 7.21 2.67
C THR A 392 -30.72 8.20 3.54
N HIS A 393 -31.41 9.18 2.96
CA HIS A 393 -32.12 10.21 3.72
C HIS A 393 -33.47 9.72 4.28
N ARG A 394 -34.01 10.47 5.22
CA ARG A 394 -35.38 10.27 5.71
C ARG A 394 -36.38 10.88 4.74
N LEU A 395 -37.49 10.14 4.53
CA LEU A 395 -38.64 10.65 3.80
C LEU A 395 -39.56 11.42 4.76
N ARG A 396 -40.30 12.39 4.21
CA ARG A 396 -41.31 13.14 4.95
C ARG A 396 -42.41 12.16 5.41
N SER A 397 -42.79 12.24 6.70
CA SER A 397 -43.88 11.44 7.22
C SER A 397 -45.21 11.86 6.59
N THR A 398 -45.89 10.94 5.93
CA THR A 398 -47.26 11.12 5.42
C THR A 398 -48.21 10.28 6.29
N GLY A 399 -48.87 10.95 7.24
CA GLY A 399 -49.82 10.27 8.17
C GLY A 399 -49.22 9.78 9.47
N SER A 400 -49.76 8.69 10.03
CA SER A 400 -49.41 8.16 11.35
C SER A 400 -48.11 7.33 11.42
N ALA A 401 -47.40 7.18 10.30
CA ALA A 401 -46.13 6.48 10.25
C ALA A 401 -44.95 7.43 10.48
N GLU A 402 -43.99 7.07 11.35
CA GLU A 402 -42.73 7.72 11.42
C GLU A 402 -42.05 7.73 10.04
N GLY A 403 -41.41 8.84 9.65
CA GLY A 403 -40.79 8.98 8.35
C GLY A 403 -39.80 7.84 8.08
N ARG A 404 -40.03 7.11 6.98
CA ARG A 404 -39.16 5.99 6.57
C ARG A 404 -37.82 6.53 6.14
N ARG A 405 -36.74 5.82 6.47
CA ARG A 405 -35.42 6.08 5.92
C ARG A 405 -35.25 5.30 4.61
N LEU A 406 -34.71 5.97 3.60
CA LEU A 406 -34.20 5.30 2.41
C LEU A 406 -32.87 4.61 2.71
N ASP A 407 -32.64 3.50 2.03
CA ASP A 407 -31.34 2.85 1.88
C ASP A 407 -31.37 2.17 0.50
N MET A 408 -30.92 2.93 -0.49
CA MET A 408 -31.06 2.51 -1.89
C MET A 408 -30.09 1.38 -2.24
N ILE A 409 -28.92 1.32 -1.60
CA ILE A 409 -27.96 0.23 -1.74
C ILE A 409 -28.60 -1.09 -1.32
N ALA A 410 -29.25 -1.10 -0.15
CA ALA A 410 -29.98 -2.30 0.33
C ALA A 410 -31.23 -2.58 -0.49
N ALA A 411 -31.94 -1.56 -0.95
CA ALA A 411 -33.18 -1.72 -1.74
C ALA A 411 -32.97 -2.49 -3.05
N VAL A 412 -31.78 -2.38 -3.65
CA VAL A 412 -31.38 -3.12 -4.87
C VAL A 412 -30.48 -4.32 -4.56
N GLY A 413 -30.20 -4.60 -3.28
CA GLY A 413 -29.35 -5.70 -2.83
C GLY A 413 -27.87 -5.59 -3.24
N HIS A 414 -27.41 -4.39 -3.56
CA HIS A 414 -26.02 -4.19 -3.97
C HIS A 414 -25.02 -4.46 -2.84
N ASP A 415 -25.36 -4.15 -1.60
CA ASP A 415 -24.55 -4.45 -0.41
C ASP A 415 -24.23 -5.93 -0.21
N VAL A 416 -25.12 -6.82 -0.69
CA VAL A 416 -24.94 -8.27 -0.64
C VAL A 416 -24.23 -8.80 -1.88
N HIS A 417 -24.36 -8.09 -3.00
CA HIS A 417 -23.95 -8.58 -4.32
C HIS A 417 -22.87 -7.75 -5.01
N ALA A 418 -22.18 -6.86 -4.30
CA ALA A 418 -21.23 -5.92 -4.85
C ALA A 418 -20.15 -6.56 -5.77
N ALA A 419 -19.55 -7.66 -5.35
CA ALA A 419 -18.51 -8.33 -6.14
C ALA A 419 -19.03 -8.82 -7.51
N ARG A 420 -20.27 -9.34 -7.55
CA ARG A 420 -20.92 -9.75 -8.79
C ARG A 420 -21.25 -8.54 -9.66
N ASP A 421 -21.83 -7.50 -9.07
CA ASP A 421 -22.25 -6.30 -9.79
C ASP A 421 -21.01 -5.61 -10.42
N TYR A 422 -19.91 -5.48 -9.68
CA TYR A 422 -18.66 -4.95 -10.19
C TYR A 422 -18.08 -5.82 -11.32
N ASN A 423 -18.08 -7.16 -11.16
CA ASN A 423 -17.60 -8.05 -12.22
C ASN A 423 -18.45 -7.94 -13.49
N GLN A 424 -19.77 -7.84 -13.36
CA GLN A 424 -20.67 -7.72 -14.51
C GLN A 424 -20.46 -6.39 -15.25
N LEU A 425 -20.12 -5.31 -14.56
CA LEU A 425 -19.79 -4.03 -15.18
C LEU A 425 -18.48 -4.08 -15.99
N ALA A 426 -17.55 -4.94 -15.63
CA ALA A 426 -16.31 -5.13 -16.36
C ALA A 426 -16.54 -5.64 -17.81
N ASP A 427 -17.66 -6.33 -18.09
CA ASP A 427 -18.05 -6.78 -19.42
C ASP A 427 -18.38 -5.60 -20.37
N PHE A 428 -18.61 -4.42 -19.82
CA PHE A 428 -18.85 -3.15 -20.51
C PHE A 428 -17.64 -2.19 -20.43
N ASN A 429 -16.47 -2.69 -20.05
CA ASN A 429 -15.26 -1.90 -19.79
C ASN A 429 -15.45 -0.80 -18.72
N ILE A 430 -16.41 -0.98 -17.79
CA ILE A 430 -16.62 -0.11 -16.63
C ILE A 430 -15.78 -0.68 -15.48
N ARG A 431 -14.69 0.01 -15.12
CA ARG A 431 -13.75 -0.37 -14.07
C ARG A 431 -13.63 0.69 -12.96
N THR A 432 -14.30 1.82 -13.15
CA THR A 432 -14.46 2.88 -12.16
C THR A 432 -15.94 3.06 -11.89
N VAL A 433 -16.31 3.12 -10.62
CA VAL A 433 -17.71 3.30 -10.19
C VAL A 433 -17.80 4.36 -9.09
N ARG A 434 -19.00 4.94 -8.92
CA ARG A 434 -19.37 5.68 -7.71
C ARG A 434 -20.24 4.79 -6.82
N ASP A 435 -19.97 4.78 -5.52
CA ASP A 435 -20.67 4.00 -4.52
C ASP A 435 -20.59 4.68 -3.15
N GLY A 436 -21.41 4.30 -2.17
CA GLY A 436 -21.58 5.11 -0.99
C GLY A 436 -21.40 4.42 0.35
N PHE A 437 -20.92 5.22 1.30
CA PHE A 437 -20.92 4.88 2.72
C PHE A 437 -22.31 5.18 3.32
N ARG A 438 -22.83 4.27 4.13
CA ARG A 438 -24.09 4.42 4.83
C ARG A 438 -23.84 4.94 6.25
N TRP A 439 -23.54 6.23 6.40
CA TRP A 439 -23.13 6.84 7.67
C TRP A 439 -24.07 6.46 8.84
N HIS A 440 -25.37 6.50 8.62
CA HIS A 440 -26.39 6.14 9.61
C HIS A 440 -26.32 4.69 10.11
N LEU A 441 -25.74 3.76 9.36
CA LEU A 441 -25.51 2.37 9.76
C LEU A 441 -24.16 2.16 10.42
N ILE A 442 -23.19 2.94 10.05
CA ILE A 442 -21.77 2.74 10.42
C ILE A 442 -21.48 3.36 11.78
N GLU A 443 -21.90 4.61 12.02
CA GLU A 443 -21.66 5.26 13.30
C GLU A 443 -22.59 4.70 14.38
N ARG A 444 -22.01 4.26 15.48
CA ARG A 444 -22.70 3.68 16.64
C ARG A 444 -22.21 4.38 17.92
N GLN A 445 -22.98 4.27 19.00
CA GLN A 445 -22.52 4.72 20.31
C GLN A 445 -21.21 4.01 20.68
N GLY A 446 -20.12 4.78 20.73
CA GLY A 446 -18.80 4.30 21.13
C GLY A 446 -17.89 3.78 20.02
N GLY A 447 -18.24 3.93 18.73
CA GLY A 447 -17.36 3.51 17.64
C GLY A 447 -18.02 3.40 16.26
N TYR A 448 -17.41 2.63 15.37
CA TYR A 448 -17.89 2.42 14.00
C TYR A 448 -18.10 0.94 13.72
N ASP A 449 -19.26 0.59 13.18
CA ASP A 449 -19.59 -0.73 12.69
C ASP A 449 -19.38 -0.80 11.17
N TRP A 450 -18.32 -1.46 10.76
CA TRP A 450 -17.92 -1.57 9.36
C TRP A 450 -18.58 -2.71 8.60
N SER A 451 -19.48 -3.47 9.23
CA SER A 451 -20.13 -4.65 8.64
C SER A 451 -20.88 -4.36 7.34
N SER A 452 -21.42 -3.15 7.18
CA SER A 452 -22.19 -2.73 6.01
C SER A 452 -21.35 -2.28 4.82
N ILE A 453 -20.04 -1.98 5.01
CA ILE A 453 -19.17 -1.43 3.93
C ILE A 453 -17.94 -2.29 3.65
N ARG A 454 -17.38 -2.97 4.65
CA ARG A 454 -16.17 -3.79 4.46
C ARG A 454 -16.33 -4.88 3.38
N PRO A 455 -17.48 -5.57 3.21
CA PRO A 455 -17.70 -6.48 2.09
C PRO A 455 -17.60 -5.79 0.72
N MET A 456 -18.10 -4.56 0.59
CA MET A 456 -18.06 -3.79 -0.65
C MET A 456 -16.62 -3.34 -0.98
N LEU A 457 -15.84 -2.89 0.02
CA LEU A 457 -14.41 -2.57 -0.15
C LEU A 457 -13.61 -3.78 -0.66
N ARG A 458 -13.83 -4.94 -0.04
CA ARG A 458 -13.18 -6.21 -0.45
C ARG A 458 -13.65 -6.69 -1.82
N ALA A 459 -14.91 -6.46 -2.16
CA ALA A 459 -15.44 -6.73 -3.49
C ALA A 459 -14.73 -5.86 -4.54
N ALA A 460 -14.58 -4.56 -4.28
CA ALA A 460 -13.85 -3.65 -5.17
C ALA A 460 -12.40 -4.08 -5.37
N GLN A 461 -11.71 -4.45 -4.29
CA GLN A 461 -10.34 -4.94 -4.35
C GLN A 461 -10.23 -6.24 -5.15
N SER A 462 -11.09 -7.24 -4.87
CA SER A 462 -11.05 -8.56 -5.52
C SER A 462 -11.37 -8.51 -7.02
N THR A 463 -12.19 -7.56 -7.45
CA THR A 463 -12.57 -7.35 -8.86
C THR A 463 -11.66 -6.35 -9.60
N GLY A 464 -10.74 -5.69 -8.88
CA GLY A 464 -9.90 -4.61 -9.42
C GLY A 464 -10.67 -3.33 -9.77
N THR A 465 -11.88 -3.16 -9.23
CA THR A 465 -12.73 -1.99 -9.45
C THR A 465 -12.24 -0.80 -8.63
N GLN A 466 -12.06 0.36 -9.28
CA GLN A 466 -11.81 1.63 -8.61
C GLN A 466 -13.14 2.24 -8.17
N VAL A 467 -13.21 2.74 -6.94
CA VAL A 467 -14.45 3.33 -6.43
C VAL A 467 -14.24 4.79 -6.02
N ILE A 468 -15.14 5.66 -6.44
CA ILE A 468 -15.32 7.02 -5.91
C ILE A 468 -16.34 6.88 -4.78
N TRP A 469 -15.90 7.04 -3.53
CA TRP A 469 -16.72 6.81 -2.36
C TRP A 469 -17.50 8.06 -1.95
N ASP A 470 -18.83 8.00 -2.05
CA ASP A 470 -19.71 9.04 -1.52
C ASP A 470 -19.81 8.88 0.00
N LEU A 471 -19.37 9.91 0.75
CA LEU A 471 -19.40 9.87 2.22
C LEU A 471 -20.72 10.37 2.80
N LEU A 472 -21.36 11.35 2.13
CA LEU A 472 -22.66 11.89 2.50
C LEU A 472 -23.55 12.05 1.26
N HIS A 473 -24.46 11.09 1.05
CA HIS A 473 -25.48 11.14 0.00
C HIS A 473 -26.86 11.29 0.66
N TYR A 474 -27.13 12.52 1.13
CA TYR A 474 -28.35 13.03 1.78
C TYR A 474 -28.74 12.40 3.14
N GLY A 475 -28.00 11.43 3.67
CA GLY A 475 -28.34 10.76 4.91
C GLY A 475 -27.26 10.80 5.98
N TRP A 476 -27.65 11.08 7.22
CA TRP A 476 -26.79 11.12 8.41
C TRP A 476 -27.47 10.47 9.62
N PRO A 477 -26.76 10.22 10.75
CA PRO A 477 -27.36 9.63 11.96
C PRO A 477 -28.52 10.46 12.50
N ASP A 478 -29.57 9.77 13.00
CA ASP A 478 -30.82 10.39 13.41
C ASP A 478 -30.74 11.27 14.65
N ASP A 479 -29.75 11.01 15.50
CA ASP A 479 -29.47 11.76 16.73
C ASP A 479 -28.69 13.05 16.49
N LEU A 480 -28.34 13.35 15.22
CA LEU A 480 -27.48 14.49 14.88
C LEU A 480 -28.26 15.59 14.16
N ASP A 481 -28.26 16.78 14.77
CA ASP A 481 -28.85 17.98 14.16
C ASP A 481 -27.90 18.56 13.12
N ILE A 482 -28.30 18.58 11.84
CA ILE A 482 -27.51 19.11 10.72
C ILE A 482 -27.18 20.61 10.89
N TRP A 483 -27.97 21.36 11.66
CA TRP A 483 -27.77 22.78 11.91
C TRP A 483 -26.75 23.07 13.02
N SER A 484 -26.38 22.06 13.78
CA SER A 484 -25.43 22.20 14.88
C SER A 484 -23.98 22.21 14.39
N PRO A 485 -23.04 22.89 15.11
CA PRO A 485 -21.61 22.75 14.85
C PRO A 485 -21.11 21.32 14.96
N GLN A 486 -21.72 20.49 15.82
CA GLN A 486 -21.40 19.09 16.03
C GLN A 486 -21.56 18.26 14.75
N PHE A 487 -22.41 18.67 13.79
CA PHE A 487 -22.54 18.00 12.51
C PHE A 487 -21.21 18.03 11.74
N VAL A 488 -20.56 19.18 11.67
CA VAL A 488 -19.27 19.33 10.98
C VAL A 488 -18.20 18.46 11.64
N ASP A 489 -18.10 18.53 12.98
CA ASP A 489 -17.09 17.78 13.73
C ASP A 489 -17.28 16.25 13.61
N ARG A 490 -18.52 15.78 13.80
CA ARG A 490 -18.82 14.33 13.68
C ARG A 490 -18.61 13.83 12.24
N PHE A 491 -18.99 14.62 11.24
CA PHE A 491 -18.76 14.23 9.85
C PHE A 491 -17.26 14.16 9.52
N ALA A 492 -16.46 15.11 10.00
CA ALA A 492 -15.00 15.06 9.81
C ALA A 492 -14.37 13.83 10.47
N LEU A 493 -14.80 13.48 11.70
CA LEU A 493 -14.33 12.27 12.40
C LEU A 493 -14.74 10.99 11.66
N PHE A 494 -15.99 10.93 11.16
CA PHE A 494 -16.48 9.83 10.34
C PHE A 494 -15.68 9.68 9.04
N ALA A 495 -15.48 10.78 8.31
CA ALA A 495 -14.70 10.80 7.08
C ALA A 495 -13.25 10.32 7.30
N GLY A 496 -12.63 10.75 8.38
CA GLY A 496 -11.31 10.27 8.79
C GLY A 496 -11.29 8.77 9.12
N ALA A 497 -12.34 8.26 9.77
CA ALA A 497 -12.46 6.84 10.05
C ALA A 497 -12.66 6.02 8.76
N CYS A 498 -13.46 6.53 7.80
CA CYS A 498 -13.61 5.93 6.48
C CYS A 498 -12.26 5.88 5.73
N ALA A 499 -11.49 6.97 5.76
CA ALA A 499 -10.18 7.04 5.10
C ALA A 499 -9.20 6.01 5.68
N ARG A 500 -9.18 5.83 7.01
CA ARG A 500 -8.37 4.76 7.64
C ARG A 500 -8.79 3.38 7.16
N LEU A 501 -10.09 3.09 7.16
CA LEU A 501 -10.61 1.80 6.69
C LEU A 501 -10.26 1.55 5.21
N VAL A 502 -10.45 2.52 4.32
CA VAL A 502 -10.13 2.38 2.90
C VAL A 502 -8.63 2.12 2.73
N ARG A 503 -7.79 2.85 3.46
CA ARG A 503 -6.34 2.67 3.45
C ARG A 503 -5.90 1.30 3.98
N GLU A 504 -6.63 0.72 4.94
CA GLU A 504 -6.38 -0.64 5.46
C GLU A 504 -6.73 -1.73 4.44
N GLU A 505 -7.78 -1.53 3.64
CA GLU A 505 -8.32 -2.54 2.72
C GLU A 505 -7.81 -2.36 1.28
N SER A 506 -7.17 -1.24 0.90
CA SER A 506 -6.72 -0.97 -0.48
C SER A 506 -5.42 -0.19 -0.55
N ASP A 507 -4.60 -0.55 -1.54
CA ASP A 507 -3.38 0.17 -1.92
C ASP A 507 -3.59 1.22 -3.01
N ASP A 508 -4.76 1.26 -3.62
CA ASP A 508 -5.10 2.25 -4.66
C ASP A 508 -5.19 3.67 -4.07
N VAL A 509 -4.94 4.68 -4.90
CA VAL A 509 -5.23 6.07 -4.55
C VAL A 509 -6.74 6.20 -4.36
N PRO A 510 -7.22 6.58 -3.15
CA PRO A 510 -8.65 6.65 -2.89
C PRO A 510 -9.27 7.92 -3.48
N PHE A 511 -10.50 7.79 -3.98
CA PHE A 511 -11.32 8.89 -4.45
C PHE A 511 -12.56 9.01 -3.57
N TYR A 512 -12.89 10.25 -3.18
CA TYR A 512 -14.06 10.53 -2.34
C TYR A 512 -14.91 11.63 -2.96
N CYS A 513 -16.24 11.48 -2.85
CA CYS A 513 -17.19 12.59 -2.94
C CYS A 513 -17.58 12.94 -1.49
N PRO A 514 -17.05 14.01 -0.89
CA PRO A 514 -17.30 14.30 0.52
C PRO A 514 -18.77 14.53 0.82
N VAL A 515 -19.43 15.36 0.02
CA VAL A 515 -20.88 15.63 0.09
C VAL A 515 -21.43 15.67 -1.32
N ASN A 516 -22.36 14.78 -1.63
CA ASN A 516 -23.04 14.80 -2.93
C ASN A 516 -23.99 16.00 -3.04
N GLU A 517 -23.90 16.72 -4.15
CA GLU A 517 -24.82 17.79 -4.58
C GLU A 517 -25.12 18.85 -3.51
N ILE A 518 -24.11 19.56 -3.02
CA ILE A 518 -24.27 20.62 -2.02
C ILE A 518 -25.36 21.61 -2.43
N SER A 519 -25.44 21.99 -3.72
CA SER A 519 -26.42 22.97 -4.21
C SER A 519 -27.83 22.38 -4.25
N PHE A 520 -28.02 21.15 -4.75
CA PHE A 520 -29.32 20.49 -4.77
C PHE A 520 -29.78 20.14 -3.35
N PHE A 521 -28.92 19.56 -2.53
CA PHE A 521 -29.23 19.22 -1.15
C PHE A 521 -29.67 20.46 -0.34
N SER A 522 -28.95 21.57 -0.50
CA SER A 522 -29.31 22.79 0.20
C SER A 522 -30.64 23.40 -0.28
N TRP A 523 -30.92 23.33 -1.58
CA TRP A 523 -32.22 23.74 -2.12
C TRP A 523 -33.34 22.79 -1.65
N GLY A 524 -33.17 21.47 -1.84
CA GLY A 524 -34.21 20.49 -1.50
C GLY A 524 -34.50 20.38 -0.01
N GLY A 525 -33.43 20.39 0.82
CA GLY A 525 -33.53 20.27 2.27
C GLY A 525 -33.74 21.57 3.02
N GLY A 526 -33.22 22.69 2.48
CA GLY A 526 -33.20 23.99 3.15
C GLY A 526 -34.24 24.99 2.62
N ASP A 527 -34.53 25.02 1.36
CA ASP A 527 -35.47 26.01 0.76
C ASP A 527 -36.83 25.38 0.39
N ALA A 528 -36.82 24.23 -0.28
CA ALA A 528 -38.04 23.62 -0.81
C ALA A 528 -38.74 22.68 0.19
N GLY A 529 -38.06 22.25 1.23
CA GLY A 529 -38.58 21.28 2.21
C GLY A 529 -38.92 19.94 1.60
N TYR A 530 -38.28 19.59 0.49
CA TYR A 530 -38.43 18.32 -0.22
C TYR A 530 -37.64 17.17 0.44
N LEU A 531 -36.36 17.45 0.76
CA LEU A 531 -35.46 16.52 1.44
C LEU A 531 -35.37 16.80 2.94
N ASN A 532 -34.98 15.82 3.74
CA ASN A 532 -34.52 16.05 5.10
C ASN A 532 -33.37 17.09 5.08
N PRO A 533 -33.40 18.14 5.94
CA PRO A 533 -34.18 18.37 7.16
C PRO A 533 -35.55 19.05 6.97
N PHE A 534 -36.10 19.08 5.77
CA PHE A 534 -37.44 19.61 5.44
C PHE A 534 -37.65 21.09 5.80
N ALA A 535 -36.62 21.89 5.78
CA ALA A 535 -36.67 23.31 6.07
C ALA A 535 -37.14 24.14 4.85
N ASN A 536 -37.58 25.38 5.11
CA ASN A 536 -37.93 26.32 4.07
C ASN A 536 -37.20 27.64 4.32
N GLY A 537 -36.66 28.24 3.25
CA GLY A 537 -36.01 29.56 3.29
C GLY A 537 -34.66 29.58 4.04
N ARG A 538 -34.05 28.40 4.26
CA ARG A 538 -32.76 28.24 4.91
C ARG A 538 -31.71 27.55 4.02
N GLY A 539 -31.94 27.54 2.71
CA GLY A 539 -31.05 26.82 1.79
C GLY A 539 -29.62 27.34 1.79
N TYR A 540 -29.45 28.67 1.86
CA TYR A 540 -28.12 29.25 1.91
C TYR A 540 -27.36 28.87 3.20
N GLU A 541 -28.03 28.85 4.36
CA GLU A 541 -27.47 28.41 5.63
C GLU A 541 -27.02 26.93 5.56
N LEU A 542 -27.89 26.07 4.98
CA LEU A 542 -27.55 24.66 4.78
C LEU A 542 -26.38 24.49 3.81
N LYS A 543 -26.32 25.27 2.73
CA LYS A 543 -25.22 25.24 1.77
C LYS A 543 -23.87 25.53 2.44
N VAL A 544 -23.81 26.58 3.25
CA VAL A 544 -22.60 26.94 4.02
C VAL A 544 -22.23 25.83 5.01
N GLN A 545 -23.20 25.24 5.69
CA GLN A 545 -22.96 24.17 6.66
C GLN A 545 -22.41 22.90 5.97
N LEU A 546 -22.98 22.50 4.83
CA LEU A 546 -22.51 21.38 4.03
C LEU A 546 -21.09 21.62 3.47
N ALA A 547 -20.81 22.84 2.99
CA ALA A 547 -19.47 23.20 2.52
C ALA A 547 -18.43 23.13 3.66
N ARG A 548 -18.78 23.63 4.87
CA ARG A 548 -17.91 23.50 6.06
C ARG A 548 -17.64 22.03 6.40
N ALA A 549 -18.67 21.20 6.36
CA ALA A 549 -18.56 19.78 6.62
C ALA A 549 -17.65 19.10 5.58
N ALA A 550 -17.83 19.41 4.28
CA ALA A 550 -16.98 18.88 3.23
C ALA A 550 -15.50 19.30 3.39
N ILE A 551 -15.24 20.57 3.72
CA ILE A 551 -13.89 21.10 3.95
C ILE A 551 -13.23 20.37 5.14
N ALA A 552 -13.90 20.28 6.29
CA ALA A 552 -13.38 19.61 7.47
C ALA A 552 -13.12 18.11 7.24
N ALA A 553 -14.00 17.44 6.47
CA ALA A 553 -13.83 16.05 6.07
C ALA A 553 -12.58 15.87 5.19
N MET A 554 -12.39 16.71 4.16
CA MET A 554 -11.22 16.65 3.28
C MET A 554 -9.92 16.90 4.03
N GLU A 555 -9.87 17.88 4.91
CA GLU A 555 -8.69 18.16 5.74
C GLU A 555 -8.35 16.96 6.63
N THR A 556 -9.35 16.33 7.25
CA THR A 556 -9.15 15.13 8.07
C THR A 556 -8.70 13.94 7.25
N ILE A 557 -9.26 13.73 6.05
CA ILE A 557 -8.84 12.68 5.14
C ILE A 557 -7.38 12.88 4.72
N LEU A 558 -6.99 14.09 4.32
CA LEU A 558 -5.63 14.41 3.86
C LEU A 558 -4.57 14.21 4.95
N MET A 559 -4.93 14.38 6.24
CA MET A 559 -4.03 14.05 7.35
C MET A 559 -3.76 12.54 7.46
N ILE A 560 -4.66 11.70 6.98
CA ILE A 560 -4.60 10.24 7.06
C ILE A 560 -4.03 9.66 5.76
N GLU A 561 -4.52 10.15 4.63
CA GLU A 561 -4.16 9.70 3.29
C GLU A 561 -3.88 10.92 2.38
N PRO A 562 -2.63 11.42 2.36
CA PRO A 562 -2.26 12.61 1.59
C PRO A 562 -2.46 12.48 0.07
N ARG A 563 -2.61 11.24 -0.46
CA ARG A 563 -2.87 10.98 -1.88
C ARG A 563 -4.35 11.08 -2.24
N ALA A 564 -5.24 11.16 -1.26
CA ALA A 564 -6.67 11.17 -1.50
C ALA A 564 -7.08 12.23 -2.53
N ARG A 565 -8.00 11.87 -3.42
CA ARG A 565 -8.54 12.73 -4.44
C ARG A 565 -10.02 13.00 -4.17
N PHE A 566 -10.50 14.16 -4.56
CA PHE A 566 -11.87 14.59 -4.26
C PHE A 566 -12.63 14.93 -5.52
N VAL A 567 -13.81 14.31 -5.68
CA VAL A 567 -14.78 14.61 -6.76
C VAL A 567 -15.93 15.38 -6.15
N HIS A 568 -16.12 16.60 -6.59
CA HIS A 568 -17.17 17.49 -6.08
C HIS A 568 -18.37 17.46 -7.01
N CYS A 569 -19.31 16.57 -6.75
CA CYS A 569 -20.50 16.37 -7.55
C CYS A 569 -21.55 17.42 -7.22
N ASP A 570 -22.02 18.15 -8.25
CA ASP A 570 -23.13 19.11 -8.14
C ASP A 570 -23.83 19.27 -9.50
N PRO A 571 -25.14 19.56 -9.54
CA PRO A 571 -25.84 19.75 -10.82
C PRO A 571 -25.38 20.99 -11.52
N VAL A 572 -25.23 20.87 -12.84
CA VAL A 572 -25.12 22.05 -13.73
C VAL A 572 -26.47 22.36 -14.34
N ILE A 573 -26.86 23.64 -14.31
CA ILE A 573 -28.16 24.09 -14.74
C ILE A 573 -28.06 25.25 -15.76
N ASN A 574 -29.06 25.34 -16.63
CA ASN A 574 -29.22 26.48 -17.50
C ASN A 574 -30.62 27.06 -17.32
N VAL A 575 -30.70 28.17 -16.59
CA VAL A 575 -31.96 28.90 -16.36
C VAL A 575 -32.07 30.01 -17.38
N ILE A 576 -33.12 29.98 -18.16
CA ILE A 576 -33.32 30.84 -19.33
C ILE A 576 -34.34 31.91 -19.02
N THR A 577 -34.05 33.16 -19.38
CA THR A 577 -35.02 34.27 -19.30
C THR A 577 -36.14 34.04 -20.30
N ASP A 578 -37.39 34.11 -19.86
CA ASP A 578 -38.52 34.10 -20.75
C ASP A 578 -38.44 35.33 -21.73
N PRO A 579 -38.41 35.11 -23.04
CA PRO A 579 -38.34 36.22 -24.00
C PRO A 579 -39.49 37.23 -23.86
N THR A 580 -40.61 36.81 -23.29
CA THR A 580 -41.77 37.67 -23.01
C THR A 580 -41.63 38.45 -21.70
N ARG A 581 -40.67 38.10 -20.86
CA ARG A 581 -40.37 38.72 -19.56
C ARG A 581 -38.90 39.15 -19.43
N PRO A 582 -38.37 39.98 -20.34
CA PRO A 582 -36.94 40.32 -20.37
C PRO A 582 -36.45 41.04 -19.10
N TRP A 583 -37.35 41.63 -18.31
CA TRP A 583 -37.02 42.26 -17.01
C TRP A 583 -36.59 41.25 -15.92
N GLU A 584 -36.85 39.97 -16.14
CA GLU A 584 -36.41 38.90 -15.23
C GLU A 584 -34.99 38.41 -15.53
N ALA A 585 -34.28 39.00 -16.50
CA ALA A 585 -32.93 38.56 -16.90
C ALA A 585 -31.93 38.53 -15.73
N GLY A 586 -31.98 39.49 -14.81
CA GLY A 586 -31.15 39.51 -13.64
C GLY A 586 -31.48 38.38 -12.64
N ALA A 587 -32.75 38.05 -12.46
CA ALA A 587 -33.19 36.98 -11.56
C ALA A 587 -32.85 35.59 -12.13
N SER A 588 -33.11 35.37 -13.43
CA SER A 588 -32.76 34.10 -14.09
C SER A 588 -31.27 33.85 -14.12
N GLU A 589 -30.44 34.87 -14.38
CA GLU A 589 -29.00 34.75 -14.34
C GLU A 589 -28.48 34.53 -12.89
N GLY A 590 -29.05 35.24 -11.91
CA GLY A 590 -28.73 35.00 -10.50
C GLY A 590 -29.03 33.55 -10.07
N HIS A 591 -30.16 33.01 -10.52
CA HIS A 591 -30.48 31.59 -10.25
C HIS A 591 -29.49 30.65 -10.96
N ARG A 592 -29.15 30.90 -12.23
CA ARG A 592 -28.16 30.13 -12.96
C ARG A 592 -26.80 30.17 -12.32
N GLN A 593 -26.37 31.32 -11.79
CA GLN A 593 -25.07 31.45 -11.10
C GLN A 593 -25.05 30.74 -9.75
N ALA A 594 -26.20 30.52 -9.11
CA ALA A 594 -26.28 29.83 -7.81
C ALA A 594 -25.75 28.37 -7.84
N GLN A 595 -25.73 27.74 -9.04
CA GLN A 595 -25.13 26.40 -9.23
C GLN A 595 -23.65 26.33 -8.84
N PHE A 596 -22.91 27.41 -8.99
CA PHE A 596 -21.48 27.45 -8.73
C PHE A 596 -21.12 27.69 -7.24
N GLN A 597 -22.10 28.08 -6.42
CA GLN A 597 -21.83 28.50 -5.03
C GLN A 597 -21.20 27.38 -4.17
N GLY A 598 -21.60 26.12 -4.37
CA GLY A 598 -21.01 24.98 -3.64
C GLY A 598 -19.50 24.88 -3.92
N TRP A 599 -19.11 24.90 -5.18
CA TRP A 599 -17.71 24.87 -5.61
C TRP A 599 -16.95 26.16 -5.24
N ASP A 600 -17.59 27.33 -5.32
CA ASP A 600 -16.98 28.61 -4.94
C ASP A 600 -16.69 28.67 -3.43
N LEU A 601 -17.53 28.09 -2.58
CA LEU A 601 -17.28 27.95 -1.14
C LEU A 601 -16.09 27.04 -0.85
N ILE A 602 -16.01 25.88 -1.50
CA ILE A 602 -14.90 24.92 -1.36
C ILE A 602 -13.59 25.54 -1.87
N ALA A 603 -13.64 26.26 -3.00
CA ALA A 603 -12.47 26.92 -3.59
C ALA A 603 -12.04 28.20 -2.85
N GLY A 604 -12.76 28.64 -1.82
CA GLY A 604 -12.50 29.89 -1.11
C GLY A 604 -12.76 31.16 -1.90
N ARG A 605 -13.46 31.07 -3.06
CA ARG A 605 -13.89 32.24 -3.86
C ARG A 605 -15.06 32.97 -3.21
N MET A 606 -15.82 32.26 -2.38
CA MET A 606 -16.93 32.75 -1.61
C MET A 606 -16.70 32.34 -0.13
N TRP A 607 -16.82 33.28 0.81
CA TRP A 607 -16.65 33.06 2.26
C TRP A 607 -15.35 32.29 2.63
N PRO A 608 -14.16 32.81 2.28
CA PRO A 608 -12.90 32.10 2.53
C PRO A 608 -12.66 31.81 4.04
N GLN A 609 -13.30 32.54 4.93
CA GLN A 609 -13.23 32.33 6.38
C GLN A 609 -13.80 30.98 6.87
N ILE A 610 -14.51 30.23 6.02
CA ILE A 610 -14.95 28.87 6.36
C ILE A 610 -13.88 27.80 6.09
N GLY A 611 -12.69 28.19 5.60
CA GLY A 611 -11.56 27.31 5.33
C GLY A 611 -11.42 26.85 3.89
N GLY A 612 -12.33 27.27 2.99
CA GLY A 612 -12.24 26.95 1.56
C GLY A 612 -10.95 27.53 0.94
N ARG A 613 -10.35 26.78 0.01
CA ARG A 613 -9.16 27.16 -0.74
C ARG A 613 -9.07 26.42 -2.06
N PRO A 614 -8.37 26.96 -3.08
CA PRO A 614 -8.34 26.38 -4.43
C PRO A 614 -7.90 24.92 -4.47
N GLU A 615 -7.01 24.49 -3.59
CA GLU A 615 -6.44 23.14 -3.54
C GLU A 615 -7.49 22.08 -3.16
N LEU A 616 -8.54 22.47 -2.43
CA LEU A 616 -9.61 21.56 -2.02
C LEU A 616 -10.60 21.29 -3.15
N LEU A 617 -10.70 22.17 -4.17
CA LEU A 617 -11.50 21.92 -5.36
C LEU A 617 -10.66 21.14 -6.39
N ASP A 618 -10.65 19.81 -6.28
CA ASP A 618 -9.75 18.94 -7.04
C ASP A 618 -10.34 18.54 -8.40
N ILE A 619 -11.40 17.75 -8.42
CA ILE A 619 -12.10 17.29 -9.63
C ILE A 619 -13.54 17.77 -9.57
N ILE A 620 -14.03 18.38 -10.64
CA ILE A 620 -15.42 18.82 -10.72
C ILE A 620 -16.28 17.68 -11.28
N GLY A 621 -17.21 17.21 -10.46
CA GLY A 621 -18.25 16.27 -10.84
C GLY A 621 -19.50 17.00 -11.31
N VAL A 622 -19.84 16.83 -12.57
CA VAL A 622 -21.01 17.46 -13.18
C VAL A 622 -22.16 16.46 -13.22
N ASN A 623 -23.25 16.75 -12.50
CA ASN A 623 -24.50 15.99 -12.58
C ASN A 623 -25.42 16.64 -13.63
N TYR A 624 -25.77 15.90 -14.68
CA TYR A 624 -26.52 16.43 -15.78
C TYR A 624 -27.60 15.46 -16.29
N TYR A 625 -28.84 15.89 -16.17
CA TYR A 625 -30.05 15.17 -16.57
C TYR A 625 -30.88 15.95 -17.57
N PHE A 626 -31.88 15.33 -18.16
CA PHE A 626 -32.75 15.91 -19.19
C PHE A 626 -33.50 17.16 -18.72
N ASN A 627 -33.75 17.33 -17.42
CA ASN A 627 -34.49 18.41 -16.80
C ASN A 627 -33.60 19.52 -16.22
N ASN A 628 -32.30 19.54 -16.49
CA ASN A 628 -31.38 20.57 -15.97
C ASN A 628 -31.46 21.92 -16.69
N GLN A 629 -32.37 22.07 -17.65
CA GLN A 629 -32.58 23.33 -18.34
C GLN A 629 -34.06 23.70 -18.35
N TRP A 630 -34.39 24.96 -18.01
CA TRP A 630 -35.78 25.43 -17.96
C TRP A 630 -35.88 26.94 -18.13
N ILE A 631 -37.10 27.39 -18.47
CA ILE A 631 -37.45 28.82 -18.50
C ILE A 631 -37.67 29.29 -17.05
N HIS A 632 -37.08 30.42 -16.66
CA HIS A 632 -37.27 30.98 -15.32
C HIS A 632 -38.75 31.15 -14.98
N GLY A 633 -39.22 30.52 -13.90
CA GLY A 633 -40.64 30.47 -13.54
C GLY A 633 -41.54 29.76 -14.57
N GLY A 634 -40.98 28.94 -15.44
CA GLY A 634 -41.65 28.20 -16.50
C GLY A 634 -41.24 26.74 -16.60
N PRO A 635 -41.63 26.04 -17.68
CA PRO A 635 -41.37 24.62 -17.85
C PRO A 635 -39.89 24.29 -18.18
N PRO A 636 -39.46 23.03 -18.00
CA PRO A 636 -38.21 22.55 -18.57
C PRO A 636 -38.26 22.60 -20.12
N ILE A 637 -37.07 22.63 -20.74
CA ILE A 637 -36.92 22.63 -22.18
C ILE A 637 -36.12 21.43 -22.66
N ASP A 638 -36.51 20.87 -23.81
CA ASP A 638 -35.86 19.72 -24.41
C ASP A 638 -34.74 20.10 -25.40
N ILE A 639 -33.93 19.13 -25.84
CA ILE A 639 -32.81 19.29 -26.76
C ILE A 639 -33.15 20.03 -28.06
N GLY A 640 -34.36 19.90 -28.59
CA GLY A 640 -34.81 20.59 -29.79
C GLY A 640 -35.22 22.04 -29.60
N HIS A 641 -35.29 22.55 -28.39
CA HIS A 641 -35.73 23.91 -28.10
C HIS A 641 -34.71 24.97 -28.57
N PRO A 642 -35.12 26.07 -29.23
CA PRO A 642 -34.17 27.07 -29.76
C PRO A 642 -33.23 27.71 -28.73
N LEU A 643 -33.64 27.75 -27.47
CA LEU A 643 -32.86 28.32 -26.37
C LEU A 643 -32.07 27.26 -25.57
N TYR A 644 -32.09 26.00 -26.01
CA TYR A 644 -31.36 24.95 -25.35
C TYR A 644 -29.85 25.14 -25.52
N LYS A 645 -29.09 25.08 -24.42
CA LYS A 645 -27.62 25.16 -24.41
C LYS A 645 -27.02 23.76 -24.49
N PRO A 646 -26.25 23.39 -25.54
CA PRO A 646 -25.59 22.08 -25.59
C PRO A 646 -24.72 21.82 -24.38
N LEU A 647 -24.71 20.56 -23.88
CA LEU A 647 -23.90 20.16 -22.70
C LEU A 647 -22.40 20.48 -22.89
N SER A 648 -21.87 20.32 -24.12
CA SER A 648 -20.48 20.70 -24.44
C SER A 648 -20.14 22.15 -24.12
N LYS A 649 -21.10 23.07 -24.26
CA LYS A 649 -20.92 24.48 -23.91
C LYS A 649 -20.98 24.71 -22.40
N ILE A 650 -21.83 23.97 -21.69
CA ILE A 650 -21.92 24.02 -20.22
C ILE A 650 -20.60 23.49 -19.60
N LEU A 651 -20.06 22.38 -20.12
CA LEU A 651 -18.78 21.84 -19.69
C LEU A 651 -17.62 22.82 -19.94
N ALA A 652 -17.59 23.46 -21.11
CA ALA A 652 -16.59 24.47 -21.45
C ALA A 652 -16.67 25.70 -20.53
N GLU A 653 -17.89 26.16 -20.19
CA GLU A 653 -18.11 27.25 -19.24
C GLU A 653 -17.63 26.90 -17.84
N THR A 654 -17.92 25.70 -17.38
CA THR A 654 -17.47 25.19 -16.08
C THR A 654 -15.94 25.09 -16.04
N TYR A 655 -15.32 24.54 -17.08
CA TYR A 655 -13.87 24.47 -17.19
C TYR A 655 -13.20 25.85 -17.22
N ALA A 656 -13.75 26.77 -18.03
CA ALA A 656 -13.22 28.14 -18.09
C ALA A 656 -13.28 28.87 -16.74
N ARG A 657 -14.27 28.54 -15.89
CA ARG A 657 -14.40 29.14 -14.56
C ARG A 657 -13.37 28.62 -13.58
N TYR A 658 -13.08 27.30 -13.56
CA TYR A 658 -12.31 26.66 -12.49
C TYR A 658 -10.93 26.12 -12.92
N GLY A 659 -10.74 25.77 -14.18
CA GLY A 659 -9.51 25.20 -14.70
C GLY A 659 -9.18 23.81 -14.10
N ARG A 660 -10.21 23.06 -13.70
CA ARG A 660 -10.08 21.75 -13.08
C ARG A 660 -10.54 20.62 -14.00
N PRO A 661 -9.99 19.38 -13.85
CA PRO A 661 -10.53 18.22 -14.54
C PRO A 661 -12.03 18.06 -14.27
N ILE A 662 -12.77 17.63 -15.26
CA ILE A 662 -14.22 17.44 -15.17
C ILE A 662 -14.56 15.96 -15.35
N LEU A 663 -15.47 15.46 -14.52
CA LEU A 663 -16.16 14.19 -14.66
C LEU A 663 -17.64 14.49 -14.88
N ILE A 664 -18.29 13.91 -15.88
CA ILE A 664 -19.75 13.82 -15.88
C ILE A 664 -20.10 12.75 -14.85
N ALA A 665 -20.38 13.19 -13.62
CA ALA A 665 -20.45 12.32 -12.46
C ALA A 665 -21.81 11.64 -12.28
N GLU A 666 -22.86 12.21 -12.90
CA GLU A 666 -24.18 11.59 -12.98
C GLU A 666 -24.86 11.97 -14.29
N THR A 667 -25.37 10.98 -14.99
CA THR A 667 -26.28 11.18 -16.13
C THR A 667 -27.11 9.94 -16.38
N GLY A 668 -28.39 10.14 -16.71
CA GLY A 668 -29.32 9.07 -16.99
C GLY A 668 -30.69 9.58 -17.34
N ILE A 669 -31.56 8.69 -17.82
CA ILE A 669 -32.97 8.94 -18.09
C ILE A 669 -33.71 7.61 -18.00
N GLU A 670 -35.02 7.66 -17.74
CA GLU A 670 -35.84 6.44 -17.62
C GLU A 670 -36.28 5.88 -18.99
N ASP A 671 -36.67 4.61 -18.96
CA ASP A 671 -37.35 3.85 -19.99
C ASP A 671 -36.56 3.68 -21.31
N GLU A 672 -37.23 3.76 -22.44
CA GLU A 672 -36.66 3.45 -23.76
C GLU A 672 -35.66 4.49 -24.23
N ARG A 673 -35.67 5.69 -23.67
CA ARG A 673 -34.81 6.81 -24.05
C ARG A 673 -33.38 6.70 -23.54
N ARG A 674 -33.05 5.70 -22.73
CA ARG A 674 -31.71 5.54 -22.11
C ARG A 674 -30.56 5.50 -23.10
N ALA A 675 -30.73 4.77 -24.21
CA ALA A 675 -29.73 4.64 -25.26
C ALA A 675 -29.51 5.99 -26.00
N GLU A 676 -30.60 6.62 -26.46
CA GLU A 676 -30.57 7.92 -27.17
C GLU A 676 -29.94 9.02 -26.28
N TRP A 677 -30.31 9.06 -25.01
CA TRP A 677 -29.76 10.03 -24.06
C TRP A 677 -28.25 9.85 -23.88
N PHE A 678 -27.78 8.60 -23.71
CA PHE A 678 -26.38 8.33 -23.57
C PHE A 678 -25.60 8.71 -24.85
N GLU A 679 -26.11 8.41 -26.03
CA GLU A 679 -25.50 8.85 -27.31
C GLU A 679 -25.39 10.39 -27.39
N TYR A 680 -26.43 11.11 -26.98
CA TYR A 680 -26.36 12.56 -26.88
C TYR A 680 -25.23 13.00 -25.94
N VAL A 681 -25.23 12.54 -24.71
CA VAL A 681 -24.19 12.90 -23.70
C VAL A 681 -22.78 12.56 -24.20
N ALA A 682 -22.56 11.37 -24.75
CA ALA A 682 -21.28 10.93 -25.30
C ALA A 682 -20.82 11.85 -26.45
N SER A 683 -21.75 12.22 -27.36
CA SER A 683 -21.43 13.14 -28.47
C SER A 683 -21.03 14.54 -27.96
N GLN A 684 -21.70 15.03 -26.90
CA GLN A 684 -21.39 16.33 -26.31
C GLN A 684 -20.07 16.30 -25.52
N ALA A 685 -19.78 15.18 -24.85
CA ALA A 685 -18.50 14.92 -24.18
C ALA A 685 -17.34 14.97 -25.19
N ALA A 686 -17.46 14.28 -26.31
CA ALA A 686 -16.47 14.31 -27.40
C ALA A 686 -16.23 15.76 -27.94
N LYS A 687 -17.28 16.52 -28.11
CA LYS A 687 -17.17 17.94 -28.55
C LYS A 687 -16.48 18.83 -27.51
N ALA A 688 -16.74 18.59 -26.21
CA ALA A 688 -16.05 19.30 -25.13
C ALA A 688 -14.56 18.98 -25.08
N MET A 689 -14.21 17.70 -25.23
CA MET A 689 -12.81 17.25 -25.29
C MET A 689 -12.08 17.84 -26.50
N GLN A 690 -12.70 17.85 -27.67
CA GLN A 690 -12.18 18.52 -28.89
C GLN A 690 -11.96 20.03 -28.69
N ALA A 691 -12.77 20.66 -27.84
CA ALA A 691 -12.61 22.06 -27.44
C ALA A 691 -11.59 22.29 -26.34
N GLY A 692 -10.86 21.24 -25.89
CA GLY A 692 -9.79 21.32 -24.88
C GLY A 692 -10.25 21.20 -23.43
N VAL A 693 -11.49 20.74 -23.19
CA VAL A 693 -11.93 20.43 -21.81
C VAL A 693 -11.30 19.10 -21.35
N PRO A 694 -10.58 19.06 -20.23
CA PRO A 694 -10.04 17.81 -19.66
C PRO A 694 -11.17 17.02 -19.01
N LEU A 695 -11.89 16.26 -19.82
CA LEU A 695 -12.98 15.40 -19.37
C LEU A 695 -12.44 14.00 -19.06
N GLU A 696 -12.64 13.54 -17.83
CA GLU A 696 -12.04 12.31 -17.28
C GLU A 696 -12.99 11.11 -17.32
N GLY A 697 -14.26 11.31 -17.64
CA GLY A 697 -15.22 10.20 -17.78
C GLY A 697 -16.68 10.61 -17.85
N ILE A 698 -17.51 9.59 -18.08
CA ILE A 698 -18.98 9.67 -18.05
C ILE A 698 -19.48 8.55 -17.12
N CYS A 699 -20.18 8.91 -16.06
CA CYS A 699 -20.78 8.00 -15.11
C CYS A 699 -22.29 7.86 -15.39
N LEU A 700 -22.68 6.67 -15.84
CA LEU A 700 -24.10 6.28 -15.90
C LEU A 700 -24.67 6.19 -14.49
N TYR A 701 -25.70 6.97 -14.20
CA TYR A 701 -26.26 7.06 -12.87
C TYR A 701 -27.80 7.09 -12.89
N PRO A 702 -28.46 6.20 -12.16
CA PRO A 702 -27.89 5.00 -11.52
C PRO A 702 -27.63 3.87 -12.53
N ILE A 703 -26.68 3.01 -12.21
CA ILE A 703 -26.32 1.88 -13.09
C ILE A 703 -27.27 0.68 -12.93
N ILE A 704 -27.98 0.59 -11.80
CA ILE A 704 -28.99 -0.43 -11.50
C ILE A 704 -30.35 0.25 -11.42
N ASN A 705 -31.39 -0.33 -12.02
CA ASN A 705 -32.77 0.09 -11.80
C ASN A 705 -33.10 0.07 -10.31
N HIS A 706 -33.87 1.05 -9.84
CA HIS A 706 -34.18 1.18 -8.41
C HIS A 706 -35.63 1.56 -8.17
N PRO A 707 -36.17 1.40 -6.95
CA PRO A 707 -37.46 1.94 -6.58
C PRO A 707 -37.41 3.47 -6.44
N GLY A 708 -38.48 4.17 -6.81
CA GLY A 708 -38.61 5.61 -6.61
C GLY A 708 -38.48 6.01 -5.14
N TRP A 709 -37.94 7.20 -4.89
CA TRP A 709 -37.67 7.68 -3.52
C TRP A 709 -38.97 7.84 -2.71
N ASP A 710 -40.00 8.41 -3.30
CA ASP A 710 -41.23 8.79 -2.60
C ASP A 710 -42.35 7.74 -2.71
N ASP A 711 -42.43 7.04 -3.83
CA ASP A 711 -43.60 6.23 -4.21
C ASP A 711 -43.30 4.74 -4.40
N ASN A 712 -42.02 4.31 -4.27
CA ASN A 712 -41.58 2.94 -4.54
C ASN A 712 -41.91 2.40 -5.94
N ARG A 713 -42.28 3.23 -6.90
CA ARG A 713 -42.48 2.77 -8.28
C ARG A 713 -41.18 2.23 -8.86
N PRO A 714 -41.22 1.25 -9.76
CA PRO A 714 -40.01 0.84 -10.47
C PRO A 714 -39.49 1.99 -11.36
N CYS A 715 -38.23 2.36 -11.21
CA CYS A 715 -37.52 3.32 -12.09
C CYS A 715 -36.58 2.50 -12.99
N PHE A 716 -36.91 2.45 -14.28
CA PHE A 716 -36.14 1.71 -15.29
C PHE A 716 -35.09 2.65 -15.92
N ASN A 717 -34.10 3.02 -15.18
CA ASN A 717 -33.07 4.00 -15.58
C ASN A 717 -31.66 3.42 -15.65
N GLY A 718 -31.43 2.20 -15.15
CA GLY A 718 -30.13 1.54 -15.12
C GLY A 718 -29.79 0.74 -16.39
N LEU A 719 -28.53 0.40 -16.52
CA LEU A 719 -28.05 -0.64 -17.45
C LEU A 719 -28.48 -2.01 -16.99
N LEU A 720 -28.46 -2.24 -15.66
CA LEU A 720 -28.75 -3.50 -15.01
C LEU A 720 -30.10 -3.47 -14.30
N SER A 721 -30.81 -4.62 -14.27
CA SER A 721 -32.03 -4.76 -13.49
C SER A 721 -31.77 -4.78 -11.98
N SER A 722 -32.79 -4.39 -11.19
CA SER A 722 -32.76 -4.62 -9.72
C SER A 722 -32.80 -6.07 -9.34
N ASP A 723 -33.49 -6.90 -10.15
CA ASP A 723 -33.68 -8.33 -9.88
C ASP A 723 -32.47 -9.16 -10.30
N ILE A 724 -32.27 -10.25 -9.58
CA ILE A 724 -31.21 -11.23 -9.83
C ILE A 724 -31.83 -12.43 -10.54
N THR A 725 -31.25 -12.84 -11.65
CA THR A 725 -31.67 -13.99 -12.44
C THR A 725 -31.33 -15.32 -11.74
N ALA A 726 -31.88 -16.41 -12.22
CA ALA A 726 -31.53 -17.77 -11.76
C ALA A 726 -30.02 -18.11 -12.02
N GLU A 727 -29.38 -17.40 -12.93
CA GLU A 727 -27.97 -17.55 -13.27
C GLU A 727 -27.07 -16.69 -12.36
N ASN A 728 -27.64 -16.08 -11.32
CA ASN A 728 -26.95 -15.22 -10.37
C ASN A 728 -26.30 -13.97 -11.01
N THR A 729 -26.96 -13.40 -12.01
CA THR A 729 -26.58 -12.12 -12.68
C THR A 729 -27.77 -11.16 -12.67
N ARG A 730 -27.55 -9.90 -13.03
CA ARG A 730 -28.62 -8.95 -13.31
C ARG A 730 -28.93 -8.94 -14.81
N SER A 731 -30.20 -8.82 -15.17
CA SER A 731 -30.58 -8.67 -16.58
C SER A 731 -30.04 -7.33 -17.13
N VAL A 732 -29.55 -7.36 -18.36
CA VAL A 732 -28.96 -6.21 -19.04
C VAL A 732 -29.99 -5.57 -19.96
N TYR A 733 -30.15 -4.23 -19.91
CA TYR A 733 -30.95 -3.50 -20.88
C TYR A 733 -30.15 -3.40 -22.20
N GLN A 734 -30.51 -4.25 -23.15
CA GLN A 734 -29.73 -4.49 -24.34
C GLN A 734 -29.54 -3.26 -25.22
N PRO A 735 -30.55 -2.39 -25.49
CA PRO A 735 -30.32 -1.21 -26.33
C PRO A 735 -29.23 -0.27 -25.81
N LEU A 736 -29.14 -0.03 -24.50
CA LEU A 736 -28.09 0.76 -23.89
C LEU A 736 -26.74 0.02 -23.95
N ALA A 737 -26.73 -1.29 -23.68
CA ALA A 737 -25.53 -2.12 -23.77
C ALA A 737 -24.89 -2.10 -25.16
N ASP A 738 -25.71 -2.11 -26.22
CA ASP A 738 -25.21 -2.07 -27.59
C ASP A 738 -24.60 -0.70 -27.92
N VAL A 739 -25.18 0.39 -27.43
CA VAL A 739 -24.61 1.75 -27.55
C VAL A 739 -23.28 1.84 -26.79
N LEU A 740 -23.17 1.28 -25.58
CA LEU A 740 -21.92 1.29 -24.80
C LEU A 740 -20.80 0.52 -25.50
N ARG A 741 -21.11 -0.60 -26.14
CA ARG A 741 -20.13 -1.42 -26.87
C ARG A 741 -19.72 -0.77 -28.21
N SER A 742 -20.62 -0.06 -28.88
CA SER A 742 -20.36 0.58 -30.19
C SER A 742 -19.64 1.93 -30.05
N ASN A 743 -19.81 2.64 -28.96
CA ASN A 743 -19.08 3.86 -28.69
C ASN A 743 -17.63 3.54 -28.30
N HIS A 744 -16.73 3.60 -29.29
CA HIS A 744 -15.28 3.60 -29.06
C HIS A 744 -14.89 4.95 -28.41
N MET A 745 -15.26 5.12 -27.14
CA MET A 745 -14.66 6.18 -26.34
C MET A 745 -13.16 5.88 -26.20
N PRO A 746 -12.30 6.91 -26.21
CA PRO A 746 -10.88 6.69 -26.11
C PRO A 746 -10.58 5.81 -24.90
N ASP A 747 -10.03 4.63 -25.14
CA ASP A 747 -9.25 3.94 -24.12
C ASP A 747 -8.27 5.01 -23.64
N GLY A 748 -8.30 5.37 -22.35
CA GLY A 748 -7.62 6.54 -21.77
C GLY A 748 -6.09 6.57 -21.93
N GLY A 749 -5.63 6.54 -23.15
CA GLY A 749 -4.26 6.68 -23.58
C GLY A 749 -4.16 7.63 -24.76
N HIS A 750 -3.64 8.81 -24.53
CA HIS A 750 -3.27 9.89 -25.44
C HIS A 750 -4.29 11.04 -25.57
N LEU A 751 -4.41 11.83 -24.51
CA LEU A 751 -4.57 13.28 -24.65
C LEU A 751 -3.77 13.96 -23.53
N HIS A 752 -2.61 14.48 -23.94
CA HIS A 752 -1.71 15.36 -23.21
C HIS A 752 -1.13 14.85 -21.88
N SER A 753 0.18 14.59 -21.90
CA SER A 753 1.07 14.71 -20.74
C SER A 753 0.88 16.07 -20.07
N HIS A 754 -0.12 16.21 -19.23
CA HIS A 754 -0.11 17.28 -18.25
C HIS A 754 0.96 16.89 -17.24
N SER A 755 2.01 17.71 -17.17
CA SER A 755 2.95 17.72 -16.05
C SER A 755 2.15 17.58 -14.77
N PRO A 756 2.54 16.72 -13.82
CA PRO A 756 1.88 16.67 -12.53
C PRO A 756 1.83 18.10 -11.99
N LEU A 757 0.64 18.54 -11.59
CA LEU A 757 0.51 19.80 -10.85
C LEU A 757 1.56 19.77 -9.74
N PRO A 758 2.31 20.86 -9.49
CA PRO A 758 3.25 20.91 -8.40
C PRO A 758 2.48 20.59 -7.12
N PHE A 759 2.78 19.43 -6.53
CA PHE A 759 2.30 19.10 -5.19
C PHE A 759 2.82 20.19 -4.27
N LEU A 760 1.91 20.89 -3.60
CA LEU A 760 2.26 21.90 -2.61
C LEU A 760 3.02 21.19 -1.49
N VAL A 761 4.32 21.41 -1.47
CA VAL A 761 5.18 21.10 -0.32
C VAL A 761 4.71 22.00 0.81
N TYR A 762 4.20 21.42 1.86
CA TYR A 762 3.91 22.12 3.11
C TYR A 762 5.26 22.51 3.75
N ASN A 763 5.78 23.68 3.40
CA ASN A 763 6.91 24.29 4.09
C ASN A 763 6.40 24.86 5.42
N GLY A 764 6.43 24.02 6.44
CA GLY A 764 6.32 24.46 7.83
C GLY A 764 7.57 25.17 8.28
N ASN A 765 7.77 26.41 7.84
CA ASN A 765 8.71 27.33 8.46
C ASN A 765 8.29 28.78 8.12
N GLU A 766 7.40 29.34 8.92
CA GLU A 766 7.42 30.76 9.15
C GLU A 766 7.58 31.02 10.65
N GLN A 767 8.76 31.51 10.94
CA GLN A 767 9.16 32.02 12.25
C GLN A 767 8.26 33.20 12.65
N ARG A 768 7.87 33.18 13.89
CA ARG A 768 7.29 34.34 14.59
C ARG A 768 8.23 35.54 14.52
N THR A 769 7.75 36.63 14.05
CA THR A 769 7.98 37.97 14.60
C THR A 769 6.65 38.71 14.67
#